data_2963393b246846acb9eaf26b82a2c15b
#
_entry.id   2963393b246846acb9eaf26b82a2c15b
#
_cell.length_a   1.000
_cell.length_b   1.000
_cell.length_c   1.000
_cell.angle_alpha   90.00
_cell.angle_beta   90.00
_cell.angle_gamma   90.00
#
_symmetry.space_group_name_H-M   'P 1'
#
loop_
_entity.id
_entity.type
_entity.pdbx_description
1 polymer ?
#
loop_
_entity_poly.entity_id
_entity_poly.type
_entity_poly.pdbx_seq_one_letter_code
_entity_poly.pdbx_strand_id
1 'polypeptide(L)'
;MKKRVVAKAVTAIKKTAVLSPAARDKQVNASFSENALKMMKKRYLAKREDGTQETPAELFHRVARGLADVEKTKYGKSATEAAKLEAEFFDIMANKEHTPAGRTLTNVGNGTPIIANCIVLPVMDTLDDIFQTLKEAALLQQAGSGLGFSFGHLRPAGMPTKRTNGMSSGPIEFLKIYNTSFGIIKQQGRHGANMAIMPVHHPDIMDFIHCKKVEGEIRNFNISVGITDEFMKAVTEKPDAPWLATWNGKKIKPHRVLRSPNGAVIGFEELDITAKQLFDELVEGAWFNGEPGVVNLDEANRTNPLPQLGEIDCTNPCGEQFLHHYDVCNLGSINLSAFVKNGKMDYARLKQVTRTAVRLHDNVIDLYAHPVQKVTDRAQGTRRIGLGIMGFADMLYKMGVQYNSDAGRAVGEKVMSFINEEARKMSQLLAKEKGTFTLWQGSVWSKKKMKMRNAALTTVAPTGSISMFTDCSSGIEPNFALYFTKQDKDGLQYKYLNPVFEAALKDRGIDIDKDGIMEELIKSGSVQNLMSLPKDLRDTFVVSMDISAEDHIKMQAAFQKHVDNSISKTINFPNSATREEVAAGYVMAWKLKCKGMTFYRDGSRQVQVLNIGDASKIKSTTDAIGSAAAAKQIEKPLNLLMDQHRLTPRIRPEVVSGRTYKVKTGYGSLFVTVNDDELGAPLEIFATLGKSGGFFQEQSEALCRLISVALRSHIKVEEIIQQLKGIRGPMPVMTNKGTVLSLPDAIAQILEEHVTHATKPANEQAQVAELVAAATAPVQQSKEVKAKQSLASYGMMPGCPECGGNLTLKEGCMACGSCGFSRCG
;
A
#
# COMPACT_ATOMS: atom_id res chain seq x y z
N MET A 1 -61.26 33.01 39.49
CA MET A 1 -60.97 32.91 38.06
C MET A 1 -59.45 32.94 37.79
N LYS A 2 -58.69 31.97 38.23
CA LYS A 2 -57.23 31.82 37.94
C LYS A 2 -56.77 30.35 38.01
N LYS A 3 -57.54 29.42 37.47
CA LYS A 3 -57.16 27.96 37.42
C LYS A 3 -57.54 27.26 36.11
N ARG A 4 -57.58 27.96 34.97
CA ARG A 4 -57.95 27.36 33.66
C ARG A 4 -57.06 27.75 32.47
N VAL A 5 -55.84 28.25 32.69
CA VAL A 5 -54.91 28.67 31.56
C VAL A 5 -53.64 27.83 31.56
N VAL A 6 -53.39 26.94 32.53
CA VAL A 6 -52.13 26.12 32.57
C VAL A 6 -52.26 24.74 31.91
N ALA A 7 -53.43 24.34 31.43
CA ALA A 7 -53.67 22.98 30.93
C ALA A 7 -53.70 22.84 29.36
N LYS A 8 -53.19 23.81 28.57
CA LYS A 8 -53.16 23.73 27.12
C LYS A 8 -51.77 23.91 26.45
N ALA A 9 -50.70 23.86 27.25
CA ALA A 9 -49.32 24.00 26.72
C ALA A 9 -48.47 22.71 26.80
N VAL A 10 -49.07 21.57 27.07
CA VAL A 10 -48.35 20.27 27.13
C VAL A 10 -49.06 19.28 26.21
N THR A 11 -49.04 19.50 24.91
CA THR A 11 -49.29 18.45 23.87
C THR A 11 -48.99 19.00 22.50
N ALA A 12 -47.68 19.22 22.22
CA ALA A 12 -47.18 19.26 20.86
C ALA A 12 -45.72 18.71 20.83
N ILE A 13 -45.54 17.49 21.34
CA ILE A 13 -44.46 16.66 20.86
C ILE A 13 -44.83 16.38 19.39
N LYS A 14 -44.20 17.13 18.46
CA LYS A 14 -44.27 16.78 17.03
C LYS A 14 -43.80 15.32 16.94
N LYS A 15 -44.75 14.39 16.72
CA LYS A 15 -44.44 13.06 16.20
C LYS A 15 -43.67 13.31 14.89
N THR A 16 -42.37 13.16 14.87
CA THR A 16 -41.59 13.08 13.63
C THR A 16 -42.27 11.98 12.82
N ALA A 17 -42.85 12.33 11.71
CA ALA A 17 -43.51 11.39 10.82
C ALA A 17 -42.47 10.33 10.44
N VAL A 18 -42.79 9.06 10.70
CA VAL A 18 -41.92 7.94 10.28
C VAL A 18 -41.92 7.97 8.75
N LEU A 19 -40.78 8.27 8.19
CA LEU A 19 -40.61 8.31 6.71
C LEU A 19 -40.92 6.92 6.14
N SER A 20 -41.53 6.86 4.95
CA SER A 20 -41.64 5.60 4.22
C SER A 20 -40.21 5.08 3.87
N PRO A 21 -40.02 3.76 3.70
CA PRO A 21 -38.73 3.19 3.34
C PRO A 21 -38.07 3.90 2.13
N ALA A 22 -38.83 4.12 1.05
CA ALA A 22 -38.36 4.83 -0.15
C ALA A 22 -37.97 6.30 0.13
N ALA A 23 -38.70 7.00 1.01
CA ALA A 23 -38.35 8.38 1.40
C ALA A 23 -37.09 8.40 2.27
N ARG A 24 -36.90 7.37 3.13
CA ARG A 24 -35.68 7.18 3.93
C ARG A 24 -34.47 6.93 3.03
N ASP A 25 -34.58 6.04 2.04
CA ASP A 25 -33.51 5.73 1.10
C ASP A 25 -33.10 6.96 0.27
N LYS A 26 -34.08 7.74 -0.19
CA LYS A 26 -33.83 9.02 -0.88
C LYS A 26 -33.07 10.00 0.01
N GLN A 27 -33.43 10.10 1.29
CA GLN A 27 -32.74 10.94 2.27
C GLN A 27 -31.29 10.46 2.50
N VAL A 28 -31.08 9.14 2.66
CA VAL A 28 -29.75 8.55 2.83
C VAL A 28 -28.88 8.87 1.62
N ASN A 29 -29.38 8.62 0.39
CA ASN A 29 -28.63 8.87 -0.84
C ASN A 29 -28.26 10.36 -1.01
N ALA A 30 -29.13 11.28 -0.59
CA ALA A 30 -28.87 12.72 -0.66
C ALA A 30 -27.96 13.26 0.46
N SER A 31 -27.63 12.45 1.49
CA SER A 31 -26.84 12.89 2.64
C SER A 31 -25.33 12.89 2.40
N PHE A 32 -24.87 12.36 1.26
CA PHE A 32 -23.45 12.21 0.93
C PHE A 32 -22.96 13.37 0.08
N SER A 33 -21.76 13.89 0.40
CA SER A 33 -21.08 14.88 -0.42
C SER A 33 -20.71 14.32 -1.81
N GLU A 34 -20.45 15.19 -2.78
CA GLU A 34 -20.00 14.77 -4.12
C GLU A 34 -18.72 13.92 -4.06
N ASN A 35 -17.75 14.32 -3.23
CA ASN A 35 -16.52 13.57 -3.01
C ASN A 35 -16.77 12.20 -2.38
N ALA A 36 -17.69 12.13 -1.41
CA ALA A 36 -18.10 10.88 -0.78
C ALA A 36 -18.72 9.92 -1.82
N LEU A 37 -19.63 10.42 -2.67
CA LEU A 37 -20.25 9.62 -3.74
C LEU A 37 -19.23 9.15 -4.79
N LYS A 38 -18.29 10.00 -5.21
CA LYS A 38 -17.20 9.61 -6.12
C LYS A 38 -16.38 8.47 -5.51
N MET A 39 -16.03 8.57 -4.22
CA MET A 39 -15.29 7.54 -3.50
C MET A 39 -16.09 6.24 -3.38
N MET A 40 -17.39 6.32 -3.03
CA MET A 40 -18.26 5.14 -2.91
C MET A 40 -18.43 4.45 -4.26
N LYS A 41 -18.71 5.17 -5.35
CA LYS A 41 -18.81 4.63 -6.71
C LYS A 41 -17.54 3.92 -7.15
N LYS A 42 -16.38 4.49 -6.85
CA LYS A 42 -15.09 3.90 -7.22
C LYS A 42 -14.75 2.64 -6.45
N ARG A 43 -15.18 2.49 -5.18
CA ARG A 43 -14.63 1.48 -4.28
C ARG A 43 -15.62 0.53 -3.64
N TYR A 44 -16.87 0.91 -3.47
CA TYR A 44 -17.80 0.19 -2.58
C TYR A 44 -19.10 -0.23 -3.24
N LEU A 45 -19.65 0.61 -4.13
CA LEU A 45 -20.92 0.33 -4.79
C LEU A 45 -20.76 -0.77 -5.83
N ALA A 46 -21.51 -1.84 -5.69
CA ALA A 46 -21.49 -2.96 -6.63
C ALA A 46 -21.97 -2.52 -8.01
N LYS A 47 -21.31 -3.03 -9.06
CA LYS A 47 -21.76 -2.88 -10.45
C LYS A 47 -22.68 -4.04 -10.77
N ARG A 48 -23.81 -3.75 -11.41
CA ARG A 48 -24.78 -4.74 -11.90
C ARG A 48 -24.45 -5.13 -13.35
N GLU A 49 -25.02 -6.21 -13.80
CA GLU A 49 -24.82 -6.73 -15.16
C GLU A 49 -25.31 -5.74 -16.25
N ASP A 50 -26.33 -4.94 -15.95
CA ASP A 50 -26.85 -3.89 -16.81
C ASP A 50 -25.97 -2.61 -16.87
N GLY A 51 -24.82 -2.61 -16.19
CA GLY A 51 -23.88 -1.49 -16.12
C GLY A 51 -24.24 -0.42 -15.08
N THR A 52 -25.38 -0.52 -14.41
CA THR A 52 -25.77 0.38 -13.32
C THR A 52 -24.97 0.05 -12.04
N GLN A 53 -24.96 0.97 -11.09
CA GLN A 53 -24.34 0.76 -9.78
C GLN A 53 -25.37 0.84 -8.66
N GLU A 54 -25.09 0.14 -7.54
CA GLU A 54 -25.80 0.34 -6.27
C GLU A 54 -25.81 1.83 -5.88
N THR A 55 -26.87 2.22 -5.20
CA THR A 55 -26.90 3.45 -4.39
C THR A 55 -26.32 3.23 -3.00
N PRO A 56 -25.95 4.29 -2.26
CA PRO A 56 -25.53 4.15 -0.86
C PRO A 56 -26.54 3.43 0.04
N ALA A 57 -27.84 3.70 -0.11
CA ALA A 57 -28.89 3.05 0.66
C ALA A 57 -28.95 1.54 0.35
N GLU A 58 -28.90 1.15 -0.93
CA GLU A 58 -28.90 -0.25 -1.36
C GLU A 58 -27.67 -1.00 -0.82
N LEU A 59 -26.50 -0.38 -0.83
CA LEU A 59 -25.29 -0.93 -0.20
C LEU A 59 -25.53 -1.26 1.28
N PHE A 60 -26.12 -0.30 2.03
CA PHE A 60 -26.34 -0.50 3.47
C PHE A 60 -27.42 -1.54 3.73
N HIS A 61 -28.49 -1.61 2.94
CA HIS A 61 -29.49 -2.67 3.01
C HIS A 61 -28.89 -4.06 2.76
N ARG A 62 -28.06 -4.19 1.71
CA ARG A 62 -27.40 -5.45 1.37
C ARG A 62 -26.52 -5.95 2.54
N VAL A 63 -25.70 -5.05 3.09
CA VAL A 63 -24.80 -5.39 4.20
C VAL A 63 -25.59 -5.72 5.47
N ALA A 64 -26.57 -4.89 5.82
CA ALA A 64 -27.41 -5.09 7.02
C ALA A 64 -28.17 -6.42 6.98
N ARG A 65 -28.78 -6.74 5.83
CA ARG A 65 -29.49 -8.00 5.60
C ARG A 65 -28.58 -9.20 5.71
N GLY A 66 -27.43 -9.18 4.96
CA GLY A 66 -26.49 -10.30 4.98
C GLY A 66 -25.95 -10.59 6.38
N LEU A 67 -25.78 -9.57 7.23
CA LEU A 67 -25.34 -9.75 8.61
C LEU A 67 -26.48 -10.14 9.57
N ALA A 68 -27.70 -9.67 9.35
CA ALA A 68 -28.86 -10.05 10.16
C ALA A 68 -29.29 -11.50 9.89
N ASP A 69 -29.15 -11.98 8.65
CA ASP A 69 -29.44 -13.36 8.27
C ASP A 69 -28.61 -14.39 9.04
N VAL A 70 -27.40 -14.03 9.50
CA VAL A 70 -26.58 -14.86 10.37
C VAL A 70 -27.31 -15.20 11.68
N GLU A 71 -28.00 -14.25 12.25
CA GLU A 71 -28.75 -14.45 13.50
C GLU A 71 -29.90 -15.48 13.35
N LYS A 72 -30.52 -15.48 12.16
CA LYS A 72 -31.55 -16.44 11.80
C LYS A 72 -30.97 -17.82 11.47
N THR A 73 -29.98 -17.86 10.58
CA THR A 73 -29.48 -19.14 10.03
C THR A 73 -28.58 -19.89 10.99
N LYS A 74 -27.81 -19.20 11.80
CA LYS A 74 -26.84 -19.80 12.72
C LYS A 74 -27.29 -19.84 14.18
N TYR A 75 -28.09 -18.85 14.60
CA TYR A 75 -28.52 -18.71 16.01
C TYR A 75 -30.02 -18.90 16.23
N GLY A 76 -30.78 -19.29 15.20
CA GLY A 76 -32.18 -19.68 15.30
C GLY A 76 -33.14 -18.55 15.70
N LYS A 77 -32.74 -17.27 15.51
CA LYS A 77 -33.68 -16.16 15.78
C LYS A 77 -34.85 -16.16 14.79
N SER A 78 -35.99 -15.69 15.22
CA SER A 78 -37.18 -15.52 14.40
C SER A 78 -36.92 -14.49 13.26
N ALA A 79 -37.70 -14.58 12.19
CA ALA A 79 -37.65 -13.62 11.08
C ALA A 79 -37.91 -12.18 11.57
N THR A 80 -38.79 -11.99 12.57
CA THR A 80 -39.08 -10.68 13.15
C THR A 80 -37.88 -10.10 13.93
N GLU A 81 -37.17 -10.93 14.70
CA GLU A 81 -35.94 -10.50 15.39
C GLU A 81 -34.83 -10.18 14.43
N ALA A 82 -34.65 -10.98 13.38
CA ALA A 82 -33.67 -10.72 12.33
C ALA A 82 -33.96 -9.41 11.57
N ALA A 83 -35.23 -9.17 11.22
CA ALA A 83 -35.64 -7.92 10.58
C ALA A 83 -35.40 -6.69 11.45
N LYS A 84 -35.60 -6.82 12.78
CA LYS A 84 -35.27 -5.74 13.72
C LYS A 84 -33.78 -5.45 13.75
N LEU A 85 -32.92 -6.48 13.76
CA LEU A 85 -31.48 -6.32 13.72
C LEU A 85 -31.02 -5.76 12.36
N GLU A 86 -31.64 -6.17 11.24
CA GLU A 86 -31.37 -5.57 9.91
C GLU A 86 -31.61 -4.06 9.95
N ALA A 87 -32.74 -3.63 10.51
CA ALA A 87 -33.07 -2.21 10.65
C ALA A 87 -32.04 -1.47 11.55
N GLU A 88 -31.62 -2.06 12.67
CA GLU A 88 -30.61 -1.48 13.56
C GLU A 88 -29.24 -1.37 12.88
N PHE A 89 -28.82 -2.37 12.12
CA PHE A 89 -27.57 -2.36 11.36
C PHE A 89 -27.60 -1.33 10.23
N PHE A 90 -28.73 -1.25 9.50
CA PHE A 90 -28.94 -0.25 8.48
C PHE A 90 -28.86 1.17 9.07
N ASP A 91 -29.59 1.42 10.16
CA ASP A 91 -29.67 2.75 10.77
C ASP A 91 -28.33 3.32 11.20
N ILE A 92 -27.44 2.51 11.83
CA ILE A 92 -26.14 3.00 12.27
C ILE A 92 -25.23 3.34 11.10
N MET A 93 -25.35 2.65 9.96
CA MET A 93 -24.60 2.96 8.73
C MET A 93 -25.21 4.16 7.99
N ALA A 94 -26.51 4.18 7.80
CA ALA A 94 -27.26 5.22 7.10
C ALA A 94 -27.15 6.61 7.78
N ASN A 95 -27.06 6.62 9.11
CA ASN A 95 -26.85 7.84 9.91
C ASN A 95 -25.36 8.24 9.99
N LYS A 96 -24.45 7.53 9.31
CA LYS A 96 -22.98 7.75 9.38
C LYS A 96 -22.43 7.65 10.82
N GLU A 97 -23.11 6.92 11.72
CA GLU A 97 -22.70 6.74 13.12
C GLU A 97 -21.64 5.64 13.28
N HIS A 98 -21.73 4.59 12.44
CA HIS A 98 -20.78 3.50 12.38
C HIS A 98 -20.58 3.03 10.93
N THR A 99 -19.36 2.72 10.58
CA THR A 99 -19.00 2.20 9.25
C THR A 99 -18.12 0.97 9.38
N PRO A 100 -18.56 -0.20 8.88
CA PRO A 100 -17.69 -1.36 8.74
C PRO A 100 -16.56 -1.08 7.76
N ALA A 101 -15.48 -1.85 7.87
CA ALA A 101 -14.35 -1.73 6.95
C ALA A 101 -14.73 -2.08 5.51
N GLY A 102 -13.91 -1.59 4.58
CA GLY A 102 -14.21 -1.68 3.14
C GLY A 102 -14.55 -3.07 2.64
N ARG A 103 -13.91 -4.13 3.15
CA ARG A 103 -14.20 -5.51 2.73
C ARG A 103 -15.57 -5.99 3.19
N THR A 104 -15.99 -5.63 4.37
CA THR A 104 -17.35 -5.92 4.84
C THR A 104 -18.36 -5.22 3.94
N LEU A 105 -18.15 -3.94 3.63
CA LEU A 105 -19.04 -3.18 2.73
C LEU A 105 -19.09 -3.76 1.32
N THR A 106 -17.96 -4.15 0.73
CA THR A 106 -17.93 -4.64 -0.66
C THR A 106 -18.41 -6.07 -0.80
N ASN A 107 -18.15 -6.94 0.17
CA ASN A 107 -18.26 -8.40 -0.03
C ASN A 107 -19.45 -9.05 0.66
N VAL A 108 -19.97 -8.49 1.77
CA VAL A 108 -21.19 -9.05 2.41
C VAL A 108 -22.37 -8.93 1.48
N GLY A 109 -23.04 -10.04 1.20
CA GLY A 109 -24.18 -10.13 0.31
C GLY A 109 -23.87 -10.14 -1.19
N ASN A 110 -22.56 -10.13 -1.58
CA ASN A 110 -22.10 -10.16 -2.99
C ASN A 110 -21.48 -11.51 -3.40
N GLY A 111 -21.72 -12.58 -2.64
CA GLY A 111 -21.20 -13.91 -2.96
C GLY A 111 -19.68 -14.09 -2.80
N THR A 112 -18.96 -13.05 -2.35
CA THR A 112 -17.52 -13.13 -2.12
C THR A 112 -17.26 -13.45 -0.64
N PRO A 113 -16.63 -14.59 -0.32
CA PRO A 113 -16.53 -15.09 1.06
C PRO A 113 -15.45 -14.39 1.90
N ILE A 114 -14.61 -13.55 1.28
CA ILE A 114 -13.47 -12.94 1.94
C ILE A 114 -13.84 -11.55 2.45
N ILE A 115 -14.07 -11.45 3.73
CA ILE A 115 -14.63 -10.26 4.38
C ILE A 115 -13.62 -9.60 5.33
N ALA A 116 -12.57 -10.35 5.76
CA ALA A 116 -11.55 -9.82 6.67
C ALA A 116 -10.45 -9.04 5.98
N ASN A 117 -9.86 -8.08 6.70
CA ASN A 117 -8.85 -7.16 6.16
C ASN A 117 -7.42 -7.47 6.60
N CYS A 118 -7.22 -7.93 7.84
CA CYS A 118 -5.92 -7.96 8.51
C CYS A 118 -5.61 -9.37 9.00
N ILE A 119 -4.51 -9.96 8.51
CA ILE A 119 -4.10 -11.33 8.82
C ILE A 119 -2.59 -11.33 9.08
N VAL A 120 -2.13 -12.13 10.06
CA VAL A 120 -0.70 -12.39 10.30
C VAL A 120 -0.39 -13.84 9.95
N LEU A 121 0.66 -14.06 9.19
CA LEU A 121 1.14 -15.37 8.77
C LEU A 121 2.52 -15.68 9.35
N PRO A 122 2.80 -16.93 9.74
CA PRO A 122 4.13 -17.34 10.20
C PRO A 122 5.12 -17.46 9.05
N VAL A 123 6.37 -17.04 9.24
CA VAL A 123 7.50 -17.37 8.35
C VAL A 123 8.50 -18.15 9.16
N MET A 124 8.43 -19.49 9.09
CA MET A 124 9.28 -20.38 9.90
C MET A 124 10.52 -20.81 9.12
N ASP A 125 11.59 -21.25 9.85
CA ASP A 125 12.95 -21.48 9.34
C ASP A 125 13.13 -22.78 8.55
N THR A 126 12.21 -23.10 7.62
CA THR A 126 12.40 -24.16 6.62
C THR A 126 11.96 -23.65 5.24
N LEU A 127 12.58 -24.13 4.16
CA LEU A 127 12.15 -23.75 2.80
C LEU A 127 10.70 -24.13 2.54
N ASP A 128 10.26 -25.27 3.04
CA ASP A 128 8.86 -25.71 2.90
C ASP A 128 7.91 -24.70 3.55
N ASP A 129 8.16 -24.31 4.80
CA ASP A 129 7.33 -23.33 5.50
C ASP A 129 7.39 -21.96 4.84
N ILE A 130 8.58 -21.49 4.41
CA ILE A 130 8.73 -20.19 3.74
C ILE A 130 7.89 -20.14 2.48
N PHE A 131 7.99 -21.14 1.59
CA PHE A 131 7.25 -21.15 0.34
C PHE A 131 5.76 -21.52 0.51
N GLN A 132 5.43 -22.35 1.51
CA GLN A 132 4.02 -22.61 1.86
C GLN A 132 3.35 -21.32 2.36
N THR A 133 4.01 -20.54 3.20
CA THR A 133 3.51 -19.25 3.65
C THR A 133 3.38 -18.25 2.50
N LEU A 134 4.33 -18.22 1.57
CA LEU A 134 4.22 -17.39 0.38
C LEU A 134 3.01 -17.76 -0.50
N LYS A 135 2.75 -19.06 -0.68
CA LYS A 135 1.56 -19.57 -1.37
C LYS A 135 0.27 -19.16 -0.67
N GLU A 136 0.19 -19.35 0.64
CA GLU A 136 -0.98 -18.95 1.46
C GLU A 136 -1.21 -17.44 1.38
N ALA A 137 -0.13 -16.65 1.46
CA ALA A 137 -0.16 -15.20 1.33
C ALA A 137 -0.67 -14.75 -0.06
N ALA A 138 -0.23 -15.41 -1.14
CA ALA A 138 -0.68 -15.12 -2.50
C ALA A 138 -2.20 -15.29 -2.65
N LEU A 139 -2.75 -16.39 -2.12
CA LEU A 139 -4.19 -16.65 -2.12
C LEU A 139 -4.98 -15.61 -1.31
N LEU A 140 -4.46 -15.23 -0.13
CA LEU A 140 -5.09 -14.22 0.72
C LEU A 140 -4.99 -12.81 0.11
N GLN A 141 -3.89 -12.47 -0.57
CA GLN A 141 -3.75 -11.18 -1.26
C GLN A 141 -4.64 -11.09 -2.50
N GLN A 142 -4.75 -12.15 -3.29
CA GLN A 142 -5.71 -12.21 -4.40
C GLN A 142 -7.12 -11.91 -3.88
N ALA A 143 -7.41 -12.36 -2.69
CA ALA A 143 -8.64 -12.11 -1.96
C ALA A 143 -8.73 -10.69 -1.34
N GLY A 144 -7.64 -9.93 -1.29
CA GLY A 144 -7.58 -8.52 -0.86
C GLY A 144 -7.26 -8.27 0.59
N SER A 145 -6.71 -9.24 1.27
CA SER A 145 -6.28 -9.06 2.66
C SER A 145 -4.96 -8.30 2.75
N GLY A 146 -4.80 -7.49 3.82
CA GLY A 146 -3.53 -6.95 4.26
C GLY A 146 -2.81 -7.98 5.14
N LEU A 147 -1.51 -8.19 4.91
CA LEU A 147 -0.77 -9.26 5.55
C LEU A 147 0.39 -8.73 6.41
N GLY A 148 0.65 -9.41 7.53
CA GLY A 148 1.81 -9.18 8.36
C GLY A 148 2.66 -10.44 8.49
N PHE A 149 3.99 -10.25 8.55
CA PHE A 149 4.98 -11.32 8.62
C PHE A 149 6.08 -10.95 9.60
N SER A 150 6.43 -11.87 10.50
CA SER A 150 7.67 -11.79 11.28
C SER A 150 8.78 -12.57 10.57
N PHE A 151 9.84 -11.88 10.20
CA PHE A 151 11.05 -12.49 9.62
C PHE A 151 12.09 -12.87 10.68
N GLY A 152 11.79 -12.61 11.95
CA GLY A 152 12.68 -12.90 13.08
C GLY A 152 12.86 -14.38 13.40
N HIS A 153 12.05 -15.27 12.83
CA HIS A 153 12.21 -16.72 13.00
C HIS A 153 13.19 -17.35 12.01
N LEU A 154 13.55 -16.62 10.93
CA LEU A 154 14.49 -17.12 9.94
C LEU A 154 15.92 -17.05 10.47
N ARG A 155 16.70 -18.10 10.21
CA ARG A 155 18.12 -18.12 10.61
C ARG A 155 18.91 -17.00 9.94
N PRO A 156 19.85 -16.40 10.66
CA PRO A 156 20.70 -15.35 10.13
C PRO A 156 21.46 -15.76 8.86
N ALA A 157 21.80 -14.77 8.06
CA ALA A 157 22.65 -14.95 6.88
C ALA A 157 24.01 -15.51 7.27
N GLY A 158 24.60 -16.34 6.40
CA GLY A 158 25.91 -16.97 6.66
C GLY A 158 25.89 -18.15 7.64
N MET A 159 24.77 -18.42 8.31
CA MET A 159 24.69 -19.62 9.16
C MET A 159 24.58 -20.89 8.32
N PRO A 160 25.21 -22.01 8.78
CA PRO A 160 25.22 -23.25 8.02
C PRO A 160 23.82 -23.85 7.88
N THR A 161 23.54 -24.43 6.72
CA THR A 161 22.35 -25.21 6.44
C THR A 161 22.56 -26.66 6.76
N LYS A 162 21.62 -27.32 7.50
CA LYS A 162 21.78 -28.67 8.06
C LYS A 162 21.96 -29.78 7.01
N ARG A 163 21.54 -29.61 5.75
CA ARG A 163 21.51 -30.68 4.74
C ARG A 163 22.48 -30.51 3.57
N THR A 164 23.00 -29.32 3.31
CA THR A 164 23.68 -29.01 2.03
C THR A 164 25.10 -28.45 2.20
N ASN A 165 25.66 -28.38 3.40
CA ASN A 165 26.92 -27.68 3.70
C ASN A 165 27.00 -26.24 3.13
N GLY A 166 25.86 -25.65 2.79
CA GLY A 166 25.75 -24.29 2.31
C GLY A 166 25.52 -23.30 3.43
N MET A 167 25.53 -22.01 3.10
CA MET A 167 25.21 -20.92 4.01
C MET A 167 23.77 -20.39 3.74
N SER A 168 23.11 -19.94 4.82
CA SER A 168 21.82 -19.27 4.72
C SER A 168 21.96 -17.94 4.00
N SER A 169 21.01 -17.63 3.13
CA SER A 169 20.88 -16.30 2.49
C SER A 169 20.37 -15.22 3.47
N GLY A 170 19.79 -15.64 4.60
CA GLY A 170 19.22 -14.77 5.61
C GLY A 170 17.82 -14.23 5.30
N PRO A 171 17.18 -13.60 6.29
CA PRO A 171 15.79 -13.15 6.19
C PRO A 171 15.55 -12.08 5.13
N ILE A 172 16.52 -11.22 4.84
CA ILE A 172 16.35 -10.11 3.89
C ILE A 172 16.17 -10.62 2.46
N GLU A 173 16.85 -11.69 2.07
CA GLU A 173 16.70 -12.27 0.73
C GLU A 173 15.32 -12.91 0.57
N PHE A 174 14.79 -13.57 1.59
CA PHE A 174 13.42 -14.07 1.57
C PHE A 174 12.39 -12.93 1.54
N LEU A 175 12.65 -11.83 2.27
CA LEU A 175 11.81 -10.64 2.19
C LEU A 175 11.78 -10.06 0.76
N LYS A 176 12.90 -10.07 0.02
CA LYS A 176 12.95 -9.66 -1.40
C LYS A 176 12.12 -10.58 -2.30
N ILE A 177 12.13 -11.90 -2.07
CA ILE A 177 11.30 -12.87 -2.81
C ILE A 177 9.82 -12.54 -2.59
N TYR A 178 9.40 -12.35 -1.34
CA TYR A 178 8.03 -11.97 -1.00
C TYR A 178 7.65 -10.63 -1.63
N ASN A 179 8.52 -9.63 -1.54
CA ASN A 179 8.31 -8.31 -2.15
C ASN A 179 8.08 -8.39 -3.67
N THR A 180 8.89 -9.18 -4.37
CA THR A 180 8.79 -9.39 -5.82
C THR A 180 7.47 -10.08 -6.17
N SER A 181 7.12 -11.14 -5.45
CA SER A 181 5.87 -11.88 -5.66
C SER A 181 4.64 -10.98 -5.46
N PHE A 182 4.63 -10.16 -4.41
CA PHE A 182 3.52 -9.25 -4.12
C PHE A 182 3.46 -8.04 -5.05
N GLY A 183 4.54 -7.72 -5.73
CA GLY A 183 4.56 -6.74 -6.82
C GLY A 183 3.78 -7.20 -8.06
N ILE A 184 3.67 -8.51 -8.26
CA ILE A 184 2.97 -9.13 -9.40
C ILE A 184 1.49 -9.36 -9.09
N ILE A 185 1.17 -9.78 -7.85
CA ILE A 185 -0.20 -10.12 -7.46
C ILE A 185 -1.00 -8.83 -7.24
N LYS A 186 -1.96 -8.57 -8.13
CA LYS A 186 -2.85 -7.41 -8.07
C LYS A 186 -4.28 -7.85 -7.83
N GLN A 187 -4.97 -7.15 -6.93
CA GLN A 187 -6.40 -7.30 -6.75
C GLN A 187 -7.11 -6.07 -7.32
N GLN A 188 -7.94 -6.23 -8.35
CA GLN A 188 -8.72 -5.14 -8.96
C GLN A 188 -7.88 -3.85 -9.16
N GLY A 189 -6.63 -4.00 -9.67
CA GLY A 189 -5.71 -2.88 -9.88
C GLY A 189 -4.98 -2.35 -8.65
N ARG A 190 -5.15 -2.96 -7.46
CA ARG A 190 -4.44 -2.58 -6.22
C ARG A 190 -3.50 -3.68 -5.76
N HIS A 191 -2.32 -3.29 -5.26
CA HIS A 191 -1.46 -4.19 -4.51
C HIS A 191 -1.99 -4.35 -3.08
N GLY A 192 -1.89 -5.55 -2.51
CA GLY A 192 -2.10 -5.78 -1.08
C GLY A 192 -1.04 -5.01 -0.27
N ALA A 193 -1.42 -4.52 0.91
CA ALA A 193 -0.46 -3.95 1.84
C ALA A 193 0.18 -5.05 2.67
N ASN A 194 1.48 -4.95 2.96
CA ASN A 194 2.21 -5.92 3.77
C ASN A 194 3.02 -5.22 4.85
N MET A 195 3.24 -5.94 5.96
CA MET A 195 4.15 -5.56 7.05
C MET A 195 5.22 -6.63 7.19
N ALA A 196 6.48 -6.23 7.24
CA ALA A 196 7.57 -7.08 7.70
C ALA A 196 8.07 -6.57 9.05
N ILE A 197 8.19 -7.47 10.02
CA ILE A 197 8.74 -7.16 11.34
C ILE A 197 9.98 -8.01 11.58
N MET A 198 10.99 -7.38 12.16
CA MET A 198 12.17 -8.07 12.71
C MET A 198 12.39 -7.59 14.14
N PRO A 199 12.53 -8.54 15.10
CA PRO A 199 12.85 -8.17 16.48
C PRO A 199 14.27 -7.59 16.56
N VAL A 200 14.45 -6.58 17.42
CA VAL A 200 15.72 -5.86 17.59
C VAL A 200 16.90 -6.76 18.05
N HIS A 201 16.58 -7.92 18.60
CA HIS A 201 17.57 -8.91 19.02
C HIS A 201 17.94 -9.92 17.92
N HIS A 202 17.44 -9.78 16.70
CA HIS A 202 17.86 -10.63 15.58
C HIS A 202 19.27 -10.25 15.11
N PRO A 203 20.17 -11.20 14.80
CA PRO A 203 21.52 -10.87 14.34
C PRO A 203 21.59 -10.00 13.09
N ASP A 204 20.69 -10.20 12.10
CA ASP A 204 20.62 -9.44 10.84
C ASP A 204 19.85 -8.10 10.97
N ILE A 205 19.64 -7.60 12.18
CA ILE A 205 18.83 -6.41 12.42
C ILE A 205 19.35 -5.17 11.69
N MET A 206 20.68 -5.03 11.54
CA MET A 206 21.29 -3.92 10.82
C MET A 206 20.91 -3.92 9.33
N ASP A 207 20.98 -5.07 8.67
CA ASP A 207 20.58 -5.22 7.28
C ASP A 207 19.09 -5.00 7.08
N PHE A 208 18.26 -5.37 8.06
CA PHE A 208 16.84 -5.10 8.03
C PHE A 208 16.52 -3.60 8.14
N ILE A 209 17.16 -2.87 9.06
CA ILE A 209 17.01 -1.41 9.19
C ILE A 209 17.38 -0.71 7.88
N HIS A 210 18.39 -1.21 7.18
CA HIS A 210 18.93 -0.61 5.98
C HIS A 210 18.25 -1.07 4.68
N CYS A 211 17.43 -2.12 4.70
CA CYS A 211 16.90 -2.76 3.48
C CYS A 211 16.01 -1.87 2.61
N LYS A 212 15.59 -0.69 3.10
CA LYS A 212 14.83 0.32 2.36
C LYS A 212 15.53 1.67 2.26
N LYS A 213 16.84 1.75 2.50
CA LYS A 213 17.62 2.99 2.28
C LYS A 213 17.60 3.45 0.81
N VAL A 214 17.52 2.51 -0.13
CA VAL A 214 17.34 2.83 -1.54
C VAL A 214 15.85 2.89 -1.85
N GLU A 215 15.40 4.06 -2.30
CA GLU A 215 13.98 4.26 -2.64
C GLU A 215 13.55 3.35 -3.80
N GLY A 216 12.40 2.69 -3.63
CA GLY A 216 11.90 1.71 -4.60
C GLY A 216 12.27 0.26 -4.31
N GLU A 217 13.26 -0.02 -3.46
CA GLU A 217 13.49 -1.37 -2.94
C GLU A 217 12.42 -1.72 -1.89
N ILE A 218 12.01 -2.99 -1.86
CA ILE A 218 11.00 -3.54 -0.92
C ILE A 218 9.73 -2.64 -0.80
N ARG A 219 9.30 -2.04 -1.91
CA ARG A 219 8.19 -1.07 -1.97
C ARG A 219 6.81 -1.64 -1.62
N ASN A 220 6.67 -2.97 -1.64
CA ASN A 220 5.40 -3.65 -1.35
C ASN A 220 5.24 -4.01 0.14
N PHE A 221 6.19 -3.62 0.98
CA PHE A 221 6.17 -3.80 2.43
C PHE A 221 6.36 -2.49 3.16
N ASN A 222 5.61 -2.29 4.23
CA ASN A 222 6.03 -1.47 5.35
C ASN A 222 6.96 -2.31 6.22
N ILE A 223 8.00 -1.73 6.80
CA ILE A 223 8.91 -2.43 7.70
C ILE A 223 8.88 -1.80 9.10
N SER A 224 8.97 -2.64 10.13
CA SER A 224 9.04 -2.18 11.52
C SER A 224 10.02 -3.02 12.34
N VAL A 225 10.75 -2.37 13.22
CA VAL A 225 11.59 -3.05 14.20
C VAL A 225 10.78 -3.35 15.47
N GLY A 226 10.77 -4.60 15.88
CA GLY A 226 10.17 -5.04 17.14
C GLY A 226 11.12 -4.75 18.31
N ILE A 227 10.87 -3.67 19.06
CA ILE A 227 11.67 -3.31 20.23
C ILE A 227 11.19 -4.03 21.50
N THR A 228 12.12 -4.17 22.46
CA THR A 228 11.89 -4.74 23.78
C THR A 228 12.21 -3.74 24.88
N ASP A 229 11.67 -3.98 26.09
CA ASP A 229 12.03 -3.19 27.28
C ASP A 229 13.53 -3.30 27.62
N GLU A 230 14.15 -4.50 27.40
CA GLU A 230 15.59 -4.71 27.57
C GLU A 230 16.39 -3.77 26.68
N PHE A 231 16.05 -3.69 25.39
CA PHE A 231 16.71 -2.81 24.43
C PHE A 231 16.54 -1.32 24.80
N MET A 232 15.32 -0.88 25.08
CA MET A 232 15.07 0.52 25.38
C MET A 232 15.71 0.98 26.70
N LYS A 233 15.79 0.09 27.70
CA LYS A 233 16.56 0.33 28.93
C LYS A 233 18.06 0.41 28.63
N ALA A 234 18.59 -0.48 27.80
CA ALA A 234 20.00 -0.40 27.40
C ALA A 234 20.30 0.93 26.70
N VAL A 235 19.44 1.38 25.77
CA VAL A 235 19.57 2.67 25.08
C VAL A 235 19.58 3.87 26.04
N THR A 236 18.71 3.84 27.07
CA THR A 236 18.49 5.02 27.93
C THR A 236 19.32 5.03 29.20
N GLU A 237 19.65 3.85 29.76
CA GLU A 237 20.32 3.71 31.06
C GLU A 237 21.78 3.27 30.93
N LYS A 238 22.14 2.59 29.81
CA LYS A 238 23.48 2.04 29.58
C LYS A 238 23.92 2.23 28.12
N PRO A 239 23.96 3.46 27.59
CA PRO A 239 24.15 3.75 26.15
C PRO A 239 25.44 3.18 25.57
N ASP A 240 26.51 3.06 26.38
CA ASP A 240 27.82 2.58 25.95
C ASP A 240 28.00 1.07 26.12
N ALA A 241 26.98 0.36 26.68
CA ALA A 241 27.06 -1.09 26.84
C ALA A 241 26.91 -1.82 25.48
N PRO A 242 27.75 -2.85 25.22
CA PRO A 242 27.62 -3.64 23.99
C PRO A 242 26.22 -4.26 23.87
N TRP A 243 25.63 -4.18 22.67
CA TRP A 243 24.37 -4.85 22.37
C TRP A 243 24.64 -6.26 21.81
N LEU A 244 24.00 -7.26 22.39
CA LEU A 244 24.08 -8.64 21.91
C LEU A 244 22.71 -9.07 21.40
N ALA A 245 22.70 -9.53 20.16
CA ALA A 245 21.58 -10.24 19.57
C ALA A 245 21.37 -11.61 20.22
N THR A 246 20.24 -12.25 19.96
CA THR A 246 19.92 -13.56 20.51
C THR A 246 19.47 -14.48 19.37
N TRP A 247 20.13 -15.63 19.23
CA TRP A 247 19.71 -16.67 18.30
C TRP A 247 19.78 -18.04 18.96
N ASN A 248 18.67 -18.81 18.91
CA ASN A 248 18.55 -20.11 19.56
C ASN A 248 18.98 -20.09 21.04
N GLY A 249 18.59 -19.05 21.77
CA GLY A 249 18.93 -18.89 23.20
C GLY A 249 20.38 -18.48 23.48
N LYS A 250 21.21 -18.26 22.46
CA LYS A 250 22.60 -17.81 22.61
C LYS A 250 22.71 -16.32 22.31
N LYS A 251 23.46 -15.61 23.15
CA LYS A 251 23.86 -14.23 22.90
C LYS A 251 25.00 -14.21 21.89
N ILE A 252 24.85 -13.50 20.78
CA ILE A 252 25.84 -13.32 19.72
C ILE A 252 25.88 -11.84 19.31
N LYS A 253 26.97 -11.42 18.68
CA LYS A 253 27.04 -10.05 18.14
C LYS A 253 26.04 -9.89 16.97
N PRO A 254 25.40 -8.74 16.82
CA PRO A 254 24.77 -8.37 15.55
C PRO A 254 25.80 -8.40 14.44
N HIS A 255 25.37 -8.62 13.19
CA HIS A 255 26.31 -8.68 12.08
C HIS A 255 25.77 -7.96 10.83
N ARG A 256 26.66 -7.66 9.91
CA ARG A 256 26.40 -7.17 8.57
C ARG A 256 26.66 -8.28 7.57
N VAL A 257 25.75 -8.49 6.65
CA VAL A 257 25.89 -9.50 5.60
C VAL A 257 26.89 -9.01 4.54
N LEU A 258 27.91 -9.81 4.27
CA LEU A 258 28.89 -9.57 3.21
C LEU A 258 28.36 -10.18 1.90
N ARG A 259 28.42 -9.40 0.83
CA ARG A 259 27.93 -9.80 -0.50
C ARG A 259 29.02 -9.69 -1.54
N SER A 260 29.05 -10.64 -2.46
CA SER A 260 29.84 -10.55 -3.68
C SER A 260 29.27 -9.50 -4.64
N PRO A 261 30.02 -9.07 -5.67
CA PRO A 261 29.55 -8.09 -6.66
C PRO A 261 28.26 -8.50 -7.39
N ASN A 262 27.99 -9.80 -7.52
CA ASN A 262 26.72 -10.34 -8.08
C ASN A 262 25.61 -10.50 -7.04
N GLY A 263 25.79 -9.97 -5.81
CA GLY A 263 24.78 -9.96 -4.75
C GLY A 263 24.67 -11.23 -3.90
N ALA A 264 25.45 -12.28 -4.19
CA ALA A 264 25.44 -13.52 -3.40
C ALA A 264 26.06 -13.29 -2.00
N VAL A 265 25.45 -13.90 -0.98
CA VAL A 265 26.00 -13.89 0.38
C VAL A 265 27.29 -14.70 0.42
N ILE A 266 28.39 -14.08 0.84
CA ILE A 266 29.72 -14.69 0.96
C ILE A 266 30.20 -14.82 2.41
N GLY A 267 29.46 -14.29 3.37
CA GLY A 267 29.75 -14.32 4.78
C GLY A 267 29.05 -13.21 5.53
N PHE A 268 29.52 -12.93 6.73
CA PHE A 268 29.09 -11.82 7.56
C PHE A 268 30.24 -11.24 8.35
N GLU A 269 30.11 -9.99 8.75
CA GLU A 269 31.03 -9.28 9.66
C GLU A 269 30.33 -9.05 10.97
N GLU A 270 30.91 -9.50 12.09
CA GLU A 270 30.38 -9.21 13.43
C GLU A 270 30.55 -7.73 13.76
N LEU A 271 29.50 -7.13 14.34
CA LEU A 271 29.48 -5.73 14.70
C LEU A 271 29.66 -5.55 16.19
N ASP A 272 30.69 -4.81 16.58
CA ASP A 272 30.88 -4.31 17.94
C ASP A 272 30.13 -3.00 18.10
N ILE A 273 28.81 -3.08 18.39
CA ILE A 273 27.93 -1.93 18.52
C ILE A 273 27.24 -1.91 19.87
N THR A 274 26.91 -0.70 20.34
CA THR A 274 26.08 -0.49 21.52
C THR A 274 24.60 -0.45 21.17
N ALA A 275 23.73 -0.63 22.17
CA ALA A 275 22.29 -0.46 21.98
C ALA A 275 21.94 0.96 21.47
N LYS A 276 22.68 1.96 21.92
CA LYS A 276 22.50 3.36 21.48
C LYS A 276 22.85 3.52 20.00
N GLN A 277 23.96 2.96 19.52
CA GLN A 277 24.34 3.02 18.10
C GLN A 277 23.32 2.30 17.21
N LEU A 278 22.82 1.13 17.61
CA LEU A 278 21.75 0.46 16.89
C LEU A 278 20.46 1.27 16.85
N PHE A 279 20.11 1.94 17.95
CA PHE A 279 18.97 2.84 18.04
C PHE A 279 19.15 4.07 17.13
N ASP A 280 20.37 4.62 17.04
CA ASP A 280 20.67 5.78 16.18
C ASP A 280 20.51 5.41 14.69
N GLU A 281 20.89 4.22 14.27
CA GLU A 281 20.64 3.72 12.90
C GLU A 281 19.14 3.57 12.60
N LEU A 282 18.35 3.13 13.58
CA LEU A 282 16.89 3.06 13.45
C LEU A 282 16.28 4.47 13.33
N VAL A 283 16.74 5.40 14.16
CA VAL A 283 16.33 6.81 14.11
C VAL A 283 16.70 7.46 12.78
N GLU A 284 17.92 7.20 12.26
CA GLU A 284 18.38 7.68 10.97
C GLU A 284 17.46 7.24 9.83
N GLY A 285 17.08 5.95 9.78
CA GLY A 285 16.16 5.41 8.79
C GLY A 285 14.78 6.09 8.87
N ALA A 286 14.22 6.18 10.07
CA ALA A 286 12.93 6.82 10.30
C ALA A 286 12.95 8.32 9.95
N TRP A 287 14.02 9.02 10.27
CA TRP A 287 14.21 10.44 9.91
C TRP A 287 14.36 10.63 8.40
N PHE A 288 15.08 9.72 7.72
CA PHE A 288 15.39 9.81 6.30
C PHE A 288 14.13 9.64 5.41
N ASN A 289 13.37 8.55 5.60
CA ASN A 289 12.22 8.23 4.73
C ASN A 289 10.98 7.72 5.48
N GLY A 290 10.95 7.80 6.83
CA GLY A 290 9.83 7.35 7.65
C GLY A 290 9.82 5.84 7.94
N GLU A 291 10.87 5.09 7.57
CA GLU A 291 10.98 3.65 7.79
C GLU A 291 12.40 3.26 8.25
N PRO A 292 12.53 2.27 9.14
CA PRO A 292 11.49 1.44 9.73
C PRO A 292 10.63 2.17 10.78
N GLY A 293 9.37 1.73 10.92
CA GLY A 293 8.56 2.04 12.09
C GLY A 293 9.03 1.25 13.31
N VAL A 294 8.40 1.50 14.47
CA VAL A 294 8.69 0.79 15.72
C VAL A 294 7.43 0.16 16.27
N VAL A 295 7.53 -1.09 16.70
CA VAL A 295 6.48 -1.82 17.44
C VAL A 295 7.05 -2.33 18.76
N ASN A 296 6.34 -2.09 19.87
CA ASN A 296 6.73 -2.51 21.21
C ASN A 296 6.18 -3.92 21.49
N LEU A 297 7.00 -4.93 21.29
CA LEU A 297 6.61 -6.34 21.45
C LEU A 297 6.29 -6.69 22.90
N ASP A 298 7.03 -6.16 23.87
CA ASP A 298 6.78 -6.42 25.29
C ASP A 298 5.44 -5.85 25.74
N GLU A 299 5.10 -4.62 25.32
CA GLU A 299 3.80 -4.02 25.66
C GLU A 299 2.64 -4.78 24.97
N ALA A 300 2.83 -5.22 23.75
CA ALA A 300 1.86 -6.03 23.03
C ALA A 300 1.61 -7.36 23.77
N ASN A 301 2.65 -8.04 24.23
CA ASN A 301 2.56 -9.30 24.95
C ASN A 301 2.08 -9.15 26.39
N ARG A 302 2.41 -8.05 27.06
CA ARG A 302 1.87 -7.72 28.40
C ARG A 302 0.34 -7.60 28.39
N THR A 303 -0.22 -7.16 27.29
CA THR A 303 -1.68 -6.98 27.10
C THR A 303 -2.31 -8.05 26.20
N ASN A 304 -1.58 -9.09 25.84
CA ASN A 304 -2.06 -10.21 25.04
C ASN A 304 -3.25 -10.92 25.72
N PRO A 305 -4.46 -10.95 25.12
CA PRO A 305 -5.61 -11.61 25.72
C PRO A 305 -5.55 -13.14 25.67
N LEU A 306 -4.67 -13.72 24.87
CA LEU A 306 -4.59 -15.14 24.57
C LEU A 306 -3.15 -15.69 24.78
N PRO A 307 -2.56 -15.55 25.99
CA PRO A 307 -1.18 -15.96 26.23
C PRO A 307 -0.95 -17.47 26.04
N GLN A 308 -2.00 -18.29 26.11
CA GLN A 308 -1.92 -19.73 25.84
C GLN A 308 -1.63 -20.07 24.35
N LEU A 309 -1.74 -19.11 23.45
CA LEU A 309 -1.41 -19.27 22.03
C LEU A 309 0.06 -18.89 21.70
N GLY A 310 0.82 -18.51 22.73
CA GLY A 310 2.20 -18.03 22.59
C GLY A 310 2.29 -16.51 22.51
N GLU A 311 3.47 -16.04 22.19
CA GLU A 311 3.76 -14.62 22.03
C GLU A 311 3.26 -14.09 20.69
N ILE A 312 2.95 -12.81 20.68
CA ILE A 312 2.62 -12.04 19.48
C ILE A 312 3.91 -11.33 19.04
N ASP A 313 4.33 -11.57 17.82
CA ASP A 313 5.57 -11.05 17.23
C ASP A 313 5.35 -10.22 15.97
N CYS A 314 4.11 -10.05 15.55
CA CYS A 314 3.77 -9.36 14.32
C CYS A 314 2.45 -8.57 14.41
N THR A 315 2.31 -7.63 13.46
CA THR A 315 1.10 -6.83 13.26
C THR A 315 0.63 -6.90 11.81
N ASN A 316 -0.60 -6.40 11.56
CA ASN A 316 -1.08 -6.06 10.23
C ASN A 316 -0.29 -4.87 9.62
N PRO A 317 -0.49 -4.53 8.33
CA PRO A 317 0.28 -3.49 7.64
C PRO A 317 0.27 -2.08 8.25
N CYS A 318 -0.79 -1.73 8.98
CA CYS A 318 -0.96 -0.40 9.58
C CYS A 318 -0.61 -0.35 11.08
N GLY A 319 -0.23 -1.48 11.68
CA GLY A 319 0.23 -1.55 13.07
C GLY A 319 -0.85 -1.51 14.15
N GLU A 320 -2.15 -1.43 13.79
CA GLU A 320 -3.22 -1.38 14.78
C GLU A 320 -3.65 -2.76 15.30
N GLN A 321 -3.22 -3.86 14.65
CA GLN A 321 -3.61 -5.22 15.01
C GLN A 321 -2.41 -6.11 15.27
N PHE A 322 -2.04 -6.27 16.53
CA PHE A 322 -1.13 -7.32 16.98
C PHE A 322 -1.90 -8.66 17.03
N LEU A 323 -1.48 -9.61 16.23
CA LEU A 323 -2.19 -10.86 15.99
C LEU A 323 -1.25 -12.06 16.16
N HIS A 324 -1.80 -13.19 16.65
CA HIS A 324 -1.12 -14.47 16.56
C HIS A 324 -1.12 -14.97 15.10
N HIS A 325 -0.29 -15.96 14.82
CA HIS A 325 -0.23 -16.59 13.51
C HIS A 325 -1.60 -17.12 13.08
N TYR A 326 -1.98 -16.84 11.83
CA TYR A 326 -3.28 -17.12 11.23
C TYR A 326 -4.47 -16.39 11.85
N ASP A 327 -4.26 -15.55 12.86
CA ASP A 327 -5.35 -14.77 13.45
C ASP A 327 -5.73 -13.60 12.52
N VAL A 328 -6.97 -13.18 12.66
CA VAL A 328 -7.58 -12.19 11.77
C VAL A 328 -8.47 -11.25 12.56
N CYS A 329 -8.59 -10.02 12.09
CA CYS A 329 -9.51 -9.06 12.66
C CYS A 329 -10.38 -8.42 11.58
N ASN A 330 -11.68 -8.30 11.83
CA ASN A 330 -12.54 -7.41 11.08
C ASN A 330 -12.59 -6.04 11.76
N LEU A 331 -12.61 -5.01 10.93
CA LEU A 331 -12.54 -3.63 11.39
C LEU A 331 -13.84 -2.89 11.10
N GLY A 332 -14.14 -1.89 11.92
CA GLY A 332 -15.15 -0.89 11.68
C GLY A 332 -14.99 0.24 12.68
N SER A 333 -15.52 1.41 12.36
CA SER A 333 -15.26 2.61 13.14
C SER A 333 -16.52 3.40 13.43
N ILE A 334 -16.66 3.85 14.67
CA ILE A 334 -17.68 4.77 15.13
C ILE A 334 -17.25 6.18 14.79
N ASN A 335 -18.08 6.96 14.10
CA ASN A 335 -17.84 8.36 13.79
C ASN A 335 -18.25 9.24 14.99
N LEU A 336 -17.29 9.61 15.81
CA LEU A 336 -17.52 10.37 17.03
C LEU A 336 -18.18 11.72 16.78
N SER A 337 -17.92 12.35 15.64
CA SER A 337 -18.49 13.66 15.31
C SER A 337 -20.00 13.64 15.11
N ALA A 338 -20.59 12.46 14.84
CA ALA A 338 -22.04 12.28 14.72
C ALA A 338 -22.79 12.35 16.07
N PHE A 339 -22.07 12.20 17.19
CA PHE A 339 -22.66 12.17 18.54
C PHE A 339 -22.58 13.49 19.30
N VAL A 340 -22.06 14.56 18.68
CA VAL A 340 -22.02 15.88 19.31
C VAL A 340 -23.30 16.65 19.02
N LYS A 341 -24.02 16.99 20.07
CA LYS A 341 -25.23 17.82 20.05
C LYS A 341 -25.05 19.02 20.96
N ASN A 342 -25.17 20.23 20.43
CA ASN A 342 -24.99 21.48 21.20
C ASN A 342 -23.68 21.50 22.01
N GLY A 343 -22.55 21.12 21.40
CA GLY A 343 -21.23 21.10 22.03
C GLY A 343 -21.01 19.98 23.06
N LYS A 344 -21.94 19.03 23.20
CA LYS A 344 -21.84 17.93 24.19
C LYS A 344 -22.04 16.57 23.53
N MET A 345 -21.33 15.54 24.07
CA MET A 345 -21.48 14.14 23.62
C MET A 345 -22.79 13.52 24.07
N ASP A 346 -23.50 12.89 23.12
CA ASP A 346 -24.68 12.04 23.37
C ASP A 346 -24.21 10.59 23.70
N TYR A 347 -23.82 10.38 24.96
CA TYR A 347 -23.38 9.07 25.44
C TYR A 347 -24.50 8.01 25.42
N ALA A 348 -25.77 8.42 25.48
CA ALA A 348 -26.89 7.47 25.41
C ALA A 348 -26.96 6.84 23.99
N ARG A 349 -26.87 7.66 22.95
CA ARG A 349 -26.82 7.16 21.57
C ARG A 349 -25.54 6.42 21.28
N LEU A 350 -24.39 6.92 21.73
CA LEU A 350 -23.08 6.26 21.59
C LEU A 350 -23.11 4.84 22.16
N LYS A 351 -23.71 4.64 23.35
CA LYS A 351 -23.89 3.31 23.96
C LYS A 351 -24.67 2.35 23.04
N GLN A 352 -25.81 2.81 22.50
CA GLN A 352 -26.61 1.98 21.59
C GLN A 352 -25.82 1.56 20.37
N VAL A 353 -25.19 2.54 19.68
CA VAL A 353 -24.41 2.28 18.48
C VAL A 353 -23.23 1.37 18.77
N THR A 354 -22.48 1.57 19.87
CA THR A 354 -21.37 0.69 20.27
C THR A 354 -21.84 -0.76 20.41
N ARG A 355 -22.95 -1.00 21.09
CA ARG A 355 -23.49 -2.34 21.30
C ARG A 355 -23.97 -2.99 20.01
N THR A 356 -24.69 -2.26 19.17
CA THR A 356 -25.13 -2.73 17.85
C THR A 356 -23.92 -3.04 16.95
N ALA A 357 -22.87 -2.20 16.95
CA ALA A 357 -21.64 -2.43 16.21
C ALA A 357 -20.90 -3.71 16.65
N VAL A 358 -20.80 -3.98 17.96
CA VAL A 358 -20.19 -5.22 18.47
C VAL A 358 -20.93 -6.46 17.96
N ARG A 359 -22.27 -6.47 17.97
CA ARG A 359 -23.07 -7.57 17.42
C ARG A 359 -22.85 -7.71 15.92
N LEU A 360 -22.87 -6.59 15.18
CA LEU A 360 -22.60 -6.56 13.74
C LEU A 360 -21.25 -7.21 13.43
N HIS A 361 -20.20 -6.83 14.13
CA HIS A 361 -18.86 -7.38 13.94
C HIS A 361 -18.73 -8.84 14.37
N ASP A 362 -19.43 -9.28 15.42
CA ASP A 362 -19.47 -10.69 15.77
C ASP A 362 -20.10 -11.52 14.65
N ASN A 363 -21.17 -11.03 14.01
CA ASN A 363 -21.82 -11.70 12.89
C ASN A 363 -20.93 -11.75 11.62
N VAL A 364 -20.06 -10.74 11.39
CA VAL A 364 -19.09 -10.78 10.27
C VAL A 364 -18.19 -12.01 10.36
N ILE A 365 -17.76 -12.41 11.56
CA ILE A 365 -16.87 -13.56 11.75
C ILE A 365 -17.56 -14.88 11.32
N ASP A 366 -18.85 -14.95 11.45
CA ASP A 366 -19.63 -16.13 11.07
C ASP A 366 -19.78 -16.32 9.56
N LEU A 367 -19.47 -15.27 8.79
CA LEU A 367 -19.45 -15.27 7.31
C LEU A 367 -18.07 -15.55 6.73
N TYR A 368 -17.04 -15.76 7.56
CA TYR A 368 -15.68 -16.00 7.06
C TYR A 368 -15.57 -17.36 6.35
N ALA A 369 -15.05 -17.31 5.12
CA ALA A 369 -14.62 -18.47 4.36
C ALA A 369 -13.33 -18.09 3.60
N HIS A 370 -12.20 -18.08 4.33
CA HIS A 370 -10.90 -17.75 3.73
C HIS A 370 -10.36 -18.92 2.88
N PRO A 371 -9.60 -18.63 1.80
CA PRO A 371 -8.98 -19.67 0.98
C PRO A 371 -7.94 -20.51 1.76
N VAL A 372 -7.49 -20.01 2.91
CA VAL A 372 -6.61 -20.74 3.84
C VAL A 372 -7.43 -21.13 5.07
N GLN A 373 -7.79 -22.40 5.20
CA GLN A 373 -8.69 -22.89 6.25
C GLN A 373 -8.20 -22.57 7.67
N LYS A 374 -6.89 -22.64 7.91
CA LYS A 374 -6.27 -22.26 9.20
C LYS A 374 -6.65 -20.85 9.66
N VAL A 375 -6.83 -19.91 8.73
CA VAL A 375 -7.24 -18.53 9.02
C VAL A 375 -8.69 -18.49 9.48
N THR A 376 -9.57 -19.21 8.79
CA THR A 376 -10.99 -19.33 9.17
C THR A 376 -11.14 -19.96 10.56
N ASP A 377 -10.44 -21.07 10.83
CA ASP A 377 -10.50 -21.79 12.10
C ASP A 377 -9.98 -20.92 13.25
N ARG A 378 -8.89 -20.21 13.04
CA ARG A 378 -8.32 -19.30 14.04
C ARG A 378 -9.26 -18.14 14.33
N ALA A 379 -9.83 -17.52 13.29
CA ALA A 379 -10.79 -16.42 13.41
C ALA A 379 -12.03 -16.82 14.21
N GLN A 380 -12.59 -17.99 13.90
CA GLN A 380 -13.74 -18.53 14.65
C GLN A 380 -13.36 -18.93 16.08
N GLY A 381 -12.13 -19.39 16.28
CA GLY A 381 -11.58 -19.75 17.56
C GLY A 381 -11.39 -18.56 18.51
N THR A 382 -10.88 -17.45 18.00
CA THR A 382 -10.60 -16.22 18.80
C THR A 382 -11.77 -15.25 18.81
N ARG A 383 -12.56 -15.20 17.75
CA ARG A 383 -13.64 -14.23 17.50
C ARG A 383 -13.21 -12.79 17.79
N ARG A 384 -12.00 -12.44 17.35
CA ARG A 384 -11.45 -11.11 17.55
C ARG A 384 -12.16 -10.10 16.64
N ILE A 385 -12.55 -8.95 17.21
CA ILE A 385 -13.09 -7.81 16.46
C ILE A 385 -12.23 -6.58 16.72
N GLY A 386 -12.26 -5.63 15.79
CA GLY A 386 -11.54 -4.35 15.83
C GLY A 386 -12.51 -3.20 15.70
N LEU A 387 -13.34 -2.97 16.72
CA LEU A 387 -14.18 -1.79 16.79
C LEU A 387 -13.33 -0.57 17.14
N GLY A 388 -13.24 0.37 16.21
CA GLY A 388 -12.47 1.60 16.33
C GLY A 388 -13.35 2.84 16.31
N ILE A 389 -12.65 3.97 16.13
CA ILE A 389 -13.27 5.29 16.03
C ILE A 389 -12.71 6.06 14.83
N MET A 390 -13.45 7.06 14.37
CA MET A 390 -13.05 8.12 13.43
C MET A 390 -13.80 9.39 13.78
N GLY A 391 -13.47 10.51 13.16
CA GLY A 391 -14.13 11.78 13.42
C GLY A 391 -13.78 12.39 14.78
N PHE A 392 -12.65 12.00 15.40
CA PHE A 392 -12.24 12.51 16.70
C PHE A 392 -11.89 13.99 16.67
N ALA A 393 -11.08 14.44 15.69
CA ALA A 393 -10.73 15.85 15.56
C ALA A 393 -11.98 16.72 15.29
N ASP A 394 -12.88 16.25 14.42
CA ASP A 394 -14.14 16.98 14.16
C ASP A 394 -15.07 16.98 15.36
N MET A 395 -15.07 15.93 16.19
CA MET A 395 -15.77 15.92 17.46
C MET A 395 -15.26 17.03 18.39
N LEU A 396 -13.92 17.15 18.52
CA LEU A 396 -13.30 18.19 19.34
C LEU A 396 -13.63 19.59 18.80
N TYR A 397 -13.58 19.80 17.48
CA TYR A 397 -13.99 21.06 16.85
C TYR A 397 -15.44 21.43 17.21
N LYS A 398 -16.40 20.49 17.09
CA LYS A 398 -17.81 20.68 17.45
C LYS A 398 -18.01 20.93 18.97
N MET A 399 -17.10 20.49 19.81
CA MET A 399 -17.11 20.71 21.26
C MET A 399 -16.40 22.00 21.67
N GLY A 400 -15.70 22.69 20.76
CA GLY A 400 -14.85 23.86 21.06
C GLY A 400 -13.63 23.49 21.91
N VAL A 401 -13.05 22.30 21.71
CA VAL A 401 -11.93 21.78 22.50
C VAL A 401 -10.69 21.64 21.61
N GLN A 402 -9.58 22.23 22.08
CA GLN A 402 -8.30 22.14 21.39
C GLN A 402 -7.71 20.72 21.46
N TYR A 403 -7.25 20.20 20.30
CA TYR A 403 -6.73 18.82 20.21
C TYR A 403 -5.49 18.58 21.09
N ASN A 404 -4.50 19.48 21.03
CA ASN A 404 -3.22 19.37 21.75
C ASN A 404 -3.27 19.96 23.18
N SER A 405 -4.44 19.88 23.83
CA SER A 405 -4.64 20.30 25.21
C SER A 405 -4.89 19.10 26.15
N ASP A 406 -4.69 19.33 27.45
CA ASP A 406 -5.06 18.32 28.46
C ASP A 406 -6.56 18.00 28.43
N ALA A 407 -7.40 19.01 28.18
CA ALA A 407 -8.83 18.84 27.97
C ALA A 407 -9.13 17.93 26.79
N GLY A 408 -8.46 18.13 25.66
CA GLY A 408 -8.59 17.27 24.47
C GLY A 408 -8.20 15.81 24.74
N ARG A 409 -7.08 15.60 25.44
CA ARG A 409 -6.63 14.27 25.89
C ARG A 409 -7.62 13.61 26.84
N ALA A 410 -8.12 14.35 27.83
CA ALA A 410 -9.13 13.84 28.77
C ALA A 410 -10.45 13.46 28.10
N VAL A 411 -10.90 14.22 27.11
CA VAL A 411 -12.09 13.86 26.29
C VAL A 411 -11.83 12.59 25.50
N GLY A 412 -10.67 12.44 24.86
CA GLY A 412 -10.30 11.23 24.13
C GLY A 412 -10.28 9.99 25.03
N GLU A 413 -9.61 10.08 26.18
CA GLU A 413 -9.52 9.01 27.19
C GLU A 413 -10.92 8.60 27.68
N LYS A 414 -11.78 9.56 28.04
CA LYS A 414 -13.15 9.33 28.52
C LYS A 414 -14.01 8.63 27.48
N VAL A 415 -13.97 9.08 26.23
CA VAL A 415 -14.79 8.50 25.14
C VAL A 415 -14.35 7.08 24.85
N MET A 416 -13.02 6.83 24.74
CA MET A 416 -12.52 5.50 24.43
C MET A 416 -12.75 4.50 25.57
N SER A 417 -12.59 4.94 26.82
CA SER A 417 -12.95 4.14 28.01
C SER A 417 -14.42 3.72 27.96
N PHE A 418 -15.32 4.67 27.67
CA PHE A 418 -16.74 4.40 27.57
C PHE A 418 -17.08 3.38 26.48
N ILE A 419 -16.50 3.53 25.28
CA ILE A 419 -16.71 2.60 24.17
C ILE A 419 -16.21 1.20 24.55
N ASN A 420 -15.00 1.09 25.12
CA ASN A 420 -14.45 -0.21 25.51
C ASN A 420 -15.31 -0.90 26.58
N GLU A 421 -15.78 -0.16 27.58
CA GLU A 421 -16.66 -0.72 28.60
C GLU A 421 -18.00 -1.23 28.03
N GLU A 422 -18.65 -0.45 27.17
CA GLU A 422 -19.93 -0.84 26.56
C GLU A 422 -19.73 -2.00 25.56
N ALA A 423 -18.58 -2.04 24.85
CA ALA A 423 -18.22 -3.17 23.99
C ALA A 423 -18.01 -4.45 24.81
N ARG A 424 -17.32 -4.38 25.95
CA ARG A 424 -17.14 -5.54 26.86
C ARG A 424 -18.47 -6.04 27.42
N LYS A 425 -19.35 -5.14 27.89
CA LYS A 425 -20.70 -5.48 28.36
C LYS A 425 -21.48 -6.20 27.26
N MET A 426 -21.39 -5.73 26.01
CA MET A 426 -22.09 -6.36 24.90
C MET A 426 -21.49 -7.74 24.54
N SER A 427 -20.16 -7.88 24.52
CA SER A 427 -19.52 -9.18 24.31
C SER A 427 -19.89 -10.21 25.38
N GLN A 428 -20.07 -9.77 26.64
CA GLN A 428 -20.58 -10.65 27.71
C GLN A 428 -22.04 -11.06 27.48
N LEU A 429 -22.90 -10.15 26.99
CA LEU A 429 -24.29 -10.47 26.62
C LEU A 429 -24.31 -11.48 25.47
N LEU A 430 -23.49 -11.27 24.44
CA LEU A 430 -23.33 -12.20 23.31
C LEU A 430 -22.79 -13.56 23.76
N ALA A 431 -21.89 -13.60 24.74
CA ALA A 431 -21.43 -14.87 25.31
C ALA A 431 -22.55 -15.66 26.04
N LYS A 432 -23.50 -14.96 26.62
CA LYS A 432 -24.70 -15.61 27.19
C LYS A 432 -25.66 -16.14 26.11
N GLU A 433 -25.81 -15.38 25.00
CA GLU A 433 -26.70 -15.74 23.89
C GLU A 433 -26.13 -16.84 23.00
N LYS A 434 -24.84 -16.71 22.63
CA LYS A 434 -24.19 -17.46 21.55
C LYS A 434 -23.04 -18.35 22.01
N GLY A 435 -22.73 -18.37 23.31
CA GLY A 435 -21.56 -19.04 23.87
C GLY A 435 -20.28 -18.16 23.84
N THR A 436 -19.28 -18.57 24.63
CA THR A 436 -17.96 -17.93 24.62
C THR A 436 -17.22 -18.24 23.31
N PHE A 437 -16.18 -17.48 22.97
CA PHE A 437 -15.26 -17.87 21.89
C PHE A 437 -14.57 -19.22 22.24
N THR A 438 -14.29 -20.03 21.23
CA THR A 438 -13.86 -21.43 21.42
C THR A 438 -12.54 -21.55 22.18
N LEU A 439 -11.58 -20.63 21.94
CA LEU A 439 -10.29 -20.57 22.61
C LEU A 439 -10.31 -19.77 23.92
N TRP A 440 -11.47 -19.67 24.57
CA TRP A 440 -11.64 -18.92 25.82
C TRP A 440 -10.84 -19.51 26.98
N GLN A 441 -10.76 -20.85 27.06
CA GLN A 441 -9.98 -21.53 28.10
C GLN A 441 -8.49 -21.18 27.99
N GLY A 442 -7.85 -20.84 29.10
CA GLY A 442 -6.46 -20.38 29.15
C GLY A 442 -6.25 -18.89 28.88
N SER A 443 -7.26 -18.20 28.32
CA SER A 443 -7.23 -16.76 28.07
C SER A 443 -7.19 -15.93 29.35
N VAL A 444 -6.81 -14.66 29.25
CA VAL A 444 -6.91 -13.68 30.33
C VAL A 444 -8.36 -13.57 30.86
N TRP A 445 -9.35 -13.73 30.00
CA TRP A 445 -10.76 -13.69 30.35
C TRP A 445 -11.20 -14.90 31.21
N SER A 446 -10.68 -16.10 30.89
CA SER A 446 -10.96 -17.29 31.68
C SER A 446 -10.33 -17.21 33.08
N LYS A 447 -9.09 -16.68 33.17
CA LYS A 447 -8.42 -16.42 34.46
C LYS A 447 -9.18 -15.42 35.31
N LYS A 448 -9.80 -14.39 34.68
CA LYS A 448 -10.69 -13.41 35.33
C LYS A 448 -12.12 -13.93 35.55
N LYS A 449 -12.43 -15.16 35.15
CA LYS A 449 -13.78 -15.77 35.21
C LYS A 449 -14.84 -14.95 34.45
N MET A 450 -14.44 -14.18 33.45
CA MET A 450 -15.31 -13.36 32.60
C MET A 450 -15.65 -14.11 31.31
N LYS A 451 -16.93 -14.46 31.14
CA LYS A 451 -17.41 -15.09 29.90
C LYS A 451 -17.53 -14.04 28.81
N MET A 452 -16.65 -14.13 27.82
CA MET A 452 -16.58 -13.21 26.66
C MET A 452 -16.89 -13.95 25.37
N ARG A 453 -17.57 -13.29 24.44
CA ARG A 453 -17.83 -13.78 23.09
C ARG A 453 -16.63 -13.56 22.18
N ASN A 454 -15.84 -12.54 22.45
CA ASN A 454 -14.74 -12.05 21.60
C ASN A 454 -13.47 -11.93 22.44
N ALA A 455 -12.33 -12.37 21.90
CA ALA A 455 -11.04 -12.34 22.61
C ALA A 455 -10.50 -10.91 22.79
N ALA A 456 -10.69 -10.04 21.80
CA ALA A 456 -10.41 -8.60 21.86
C ALA A 456 -11.54 -7.85 21.11
N LEU A 457 -11.72 -6.58 21.46
CA LEU A 457 -12.88 -5.80 20.99
C LEU A 457 -12.48 -4.52 20.27
N THR A 458 -11.47 -3.79 20.76
CA THR A 458 -11.18 -2.43 20.32
C THR A 458 -9.81 -2.28 19.69
N THR A 459 -9.75 -1.41 18.68
CA THR A 459 -8.53 -0.97 17.97
C THR A 459 -8.75 0.42 17.39
N VAL A 460 -7.72 1.12 16.98
CA VAL A 460 -7.87 2.34 16.20
C VAL A 460 -7.18 2.16 14.84
N ALA A 461 -7.99 1.92 13.81
CA ALA A 461 -7.54 1.78 12.44
C ALA A 461 -7.35 3.16 11.77
N PRO A 462 -6.58 3.25 10.66
CA PRO A 462 -6.37 4.50 9.94
C PRO A 462 -7.63 5.12 9.35
N THR A 463 -8.65 4.33 9.04
CA THR A 463 -9.95 4.73 8.44
C THR A 463 -9.86 5.57 7.15
N GLY A 464 -8.71 5.58 6.47
CA GLY A 464 -8.40 6.49 5.37
C GLY A 464 -9.37 6.54 4.20
N SER A 465 -10.21 5.52 4.02
CA SER A 465 -11.24 5.48 2.96
C SER A 465 -12.65 5.65 3.52
N ILE A 466 -12.95 5.04 4.68
CA ILE A 466 -14.30 5.09 5.25
C ILE A 466 -14.60 6.46 5.87
N SER A 467 -13.59 7.16 6.40
CA SER A 467 -13.75 8.53 6.89
C SER A 467 -14.07 9.52 5.75
N MET A 468 -13.51 9.28 4.54
CA MET A 468 -13.76 10.15 3.39
C MET A 468 -15.21 10.13 2.93
N PHE A 469 -15.88 8.96 2.93
CA PHE A 469 -17.28 8.95 2.51
C PHE A 469 -18.25 9.28 3.65
N THR A 470 -17.79 9.31 4.89
CA THR A 470 -18.57 9.82 6.02
C THR A 470 -18.31 11.30 6.32
N ASP A 471 -17.44 11.94 5.51
CA ASP A 471 -17.04 13.34 5.63
C ASP A 471 -16.55 13.71 7.03
N CYS A 472 -15.61 12.90 7.58
CA CYS A 472 -15.03 13.12 8.91
C CYS A 472 -13.52 12.84 8.97
N SER A 473 -12.86 13.29 10.03
CA SER A 473 -11.44 13.04 10.30
C SER A 473 -11.13 11.56 10.50
N SER A 474 -9.92 11.14 10.14
CA SER A 474 -9.49 9.73 10.17
C SER A 474 -9.03 9.31 11.57
N GLY A 475 -9.55 8.19 12.09
CA GLY A 475 -9.11 7.61 13.36
C GLY A 475 -9.09 8.63 14.51
N ILE A 476 -7.95 8.71 15.18
CA ILE A 476 -7.61 9.75 16.16
C ILE A 476 -6.68 10.82 15.60
N GLU A 477 -6.46 10.83 14.28
CA GLU A 477 -5.62 11.86 13.66
C GLU A 477 -6.27 13.24 13.79
N PRO A 478 -5.50 14.31 14.00
CA PRO A 478 -5.99 15.65 13.74
C PRO A 478 -6.29 15.79 12.25
N ASN A 479 -7.08 16.78 11.86
CA ASN A 479 -7.23 17.09 10.44
C ASN A 479 -5.85 17.48 9.87
N PHE A 480 -5.53 16.98 8.68
CA PHE A 480 -4.25 17.29 8.01
C PHE A 480 -4.13 18.79 7.74
N ALA A 481 -5.18 19.38 7.20
CA ALA A 481 -5.37 20.80 6.94
C ALA A 481 -6.87 21.11 6.93
N LEU A 482 -7.27 22.36 7.11
CA LEU A 482 -8.67 22.78 6.98
C LEU A 482 -9.11 22.86 5.53
N TYR A 483 -8.16 23.13 4.62
CA TYR A 483 -8.33 23.03 3.16
C TYR A 483 -7.14 22.29 2.56
N PHE A 484 -7.40 21.27 1.73
CA PHE A 484 -6.36 20.50 1.06
C PHE A 484 -6.86 19.81 -0.21
N THR A 485 -5.94 19.47 -1.09
CA THR A 485 -6.21 18.64 -2.27
C THR A 485 -5.60 17.25 -2.05
N LYS A 486 -6.40 16.21 -2.20
CA LYS A 486 -5.96 14.82 -2.20
C LYS A 486 -5.97 14.28 -3.60
N GLN A 487 -4.83 13.75 -4.04
CA GLN A 487 -4.71 13.03 -5.30
C GLN A 487 -4.72 11.53 -5.04
N ASP A 488 -5.53 10.79 -5.78
CA ASP A 488 -5.50 9.33 -5.71
C ASP A 488 -4.46 8.76 -6.69
N LYS A 489 -4.26 7.43 -6.64
CA LYS A 489 -3.28 6.73 -7.48
C LYS A 489 -3.54 6.84 -9.00
N ASP A 490 -4.77 7.19 -9.38
CA ASP A 490 -5.20 7.34 -10.77
C ASP A 490 -5.18 8.81 -11.22
N GLY A 491 -4.61 9.70 -10.39
CA GLY A 491 -4.47 11.13 -10.67
C GLY A 491 -5.72 11.97 -10.42
N LEU A 492 -6.84 11.36 -9.98
CA LEU A 492 -8.06 12.09 -9.68
C LEU A 492 -7.90 12.93 -8.41
N GLN A 493 -8.23 14.21 -8.50
CA GLN A 493 -8.09 15.17 -7.41
C GLN A 493 -9.43 15.41 -6.70
N TYR A 494 -9.34 15.49 -5.36
CA TYR A 494 -10.45 15.78 -4.46
C TYR A 494 -10.08 16.98 -3.61
N LYS A 495 -10.81 18.08 -3.75
CA LYS A 495 -10.66 19.28 -2.92
C LYS A 495 -11.54 19.15 -1.68
N TYR A 496 -10.95 19.35 -0.51
CA TYR A 496 -11.61 19.26 0.77
C TYR A 496 -11.52 20.59 1.52
N LEU A 497 -12.67 21.13 1.91
CA LEU A 497 -12.79 22.13 2.96
C LEU A 497 -13.47 21.46 4.15
N ASN A 498 -12.92 21.64 5.36
CA ASN A 498 -13.49 21.03 6.56
C ASN A 498 -14.88 21.60 6.86
N PRO A 499 -15.96 20.76 6.83
CA PRO A 499 -17.32 21.24 6.93
C PRO A 499 -17.67 21.79 8.33
N VAL A 500 -16.95 21.36 9.38
CA VAL A 500 -17.16 21.86 10.75
C VAL A 500 -16.59 23.26 10.88
N PHE A 501 -15.44 23.53 10.25
CA PHE A 501 -14.84 24.85 10.21
C PHE A 501 -15.70 25.83 9.41
N GLU A 502 -16.16 25.42 8.22
CA GLU A 502 -17.05 26.25 7.39
C GLU A 502 -18.34 26.62 8.14
N ALA A 503 -18.96 25.64 8.82
CA ALA A 503 -20.15 25.90 9.65
C ALA A 503 -19.84 26.87 10.82
N ALA A 504 -18.68 26.72 11.47
CA ALA A 504 -18.29 27.59 12.59
C ALA A 504 -18.07 29.05 12.15
N LEU A 505 -17.51 29.27 10.96
CA LEU A 505 -17.39 30.63 10.38
C LEU A 505 -18.79 31.22 10.08
N LYS A 506 -19.66 30.42 9.43
CA LYS A 506 -21.02 30.84 9.08
C LYS A 506 -21.86 31.18 10.31
N ASP A 507 -21.79 30.37 11.36
CA ASP A 507 -22.52 30.63 12.62
C ASP A 507 -22.10 31.95 13.29
N ARG A 508 -20.90 32.45 12.99
CA ARG A 508 -20.37 33.73 13.48
C ARG A 508 -20.50 34.89 12.47
N GLY A 509 -21.09 34.64 11.30
CA GLY A 509 -21.22 35.63 10.25
C GLY A 509 -19.91 36.02 9.58
N ILE A 510 -18.87 35.14 9.67
CA ILE A 510 -17.55 35.37 9.06
C ILE A 510 -17.58 34.77 7.64
N ASP A 511 -17.23 35.58 6.67
CA ASP A 511 -17.17 35.18 5.26
C ASP A 511 -15.78 34.64 4.93
N ILE A 512 -15.69 33.39 4.48
CA ILE A 512 -14.43 32.70 4.20
C ILE A 512 -13.62 33.34 3.06
N ASP A 513 -14.31 34.03 2.12
CA ASP A 513 -13.71 34.69 0.96
C ASP A 513 -13.19 36.09 1.27
N LYS A 514 -13.31 36.52 2.53
CA LYS A 514 -12.84 37.83 3.00
C LYS A 514 -11.64 37.69 3.94
N ASP A 515 -10.98 38.81 4.18
CA ASP A 515 -9.88 38.99 5.14
C ASP A 515 -8.68 38.04 4.93
N GLY A 516 -8.48 37.53 3.69
CA GLY A 516 -7.38 36.65 3.32
C GLY A 516 -7.50 35.23 3.90
N ILE A 517 -8.69 34.83 4.39
CA ILE A 517 -8.89 33.52 5.04
C ILE A 517 -8.64 32.39 4.03
N MET A 518 -9.27 32.46 2.84
CA MET A 518 -9.10 31.42 1.82
C MET A 518 -7.68 31.37 1.26
N GLU A 519 -7.03 32.52 1.08
CA GLU A 519 -5.64 32.60 0.63
C GLU A 519 -4.69 31.91 1.62
N GLU A 520 -4.83 32.15 2.94
CA GLU A 520 -4.01 31.49 3.96
C GLU A 520 -4.32 30.01 4.05
N LEU A 521 -5.59 29.59 3.95
CA LEU A 521 -5.95 28.18 3.91
C LEU A 521 -5.35 27.44 2.70
N ILE A 522 -5.33 28.06 1.53
CA ILE A 522 -4.68 27.51 0.34
C ILE A 522 -3.17 27.41 0.56
N LYS A 523 -2.56 28.40 1.19
CA LYS A 523 -1.12 28.50 1.40
C LYS A 523 -0.61 27.54 2.49
N SER A 524 -1.25 27.51 3.66
CA SER A 524 -0.77 26.81 4.86
C SER A 524 -1.67 25.67 5.33
N GLY A 525 -2.93 25.64 4.88
CA GLY A 525 -3.94 24.70 5.38
C GLY A 525 -4.40 24.96 6.81
N SER A 526 -3.85 25.99 7.48
CA SER A 526 -4.05 26.35 8.89
C SER A 526 -4.59 27.78 9.03
N VAL A 527 -5.16 28.06 10.19
CA VAL A 527 -5.64 29.40 10.58
C VAL A 527 -4.83 30.03 11.71
N GLN A 528 -3.74 29.42 12.14
CA GLN A 528 -2.97 29.89 13.30
C GLN A 528 -2.41 31.29 13.08
N ASN A 529 -2.01 31.64 11.87
CA ASN A 529 -1.45 32.94 11.51
C ASN A 529 -2.51 34.01 11.19
N LEU A 530 -3.81 33.67 11.11
CA LEU A 530 -4.89 34.58 10.80
C LEU A 530 -5.35 35.33 12.03
N MET A 531 -4.69 36.47 12.38
CA MET A 531 -5.04 37.29 13.53
C MET A 531 -6.39 38.01 13.38
N SER A 532 -6.95 38.06 12.18
CA SER A 532 -8.32 38.55 11.92
C SER A 532 -9.40 37.59 12.48
N LEU A 533 -9.09 36.30 12.64
CA LEU A 533 -10.01 35.36 13.27
C LEU A 533 -9.95 35.43 14.81
N PRO A 534 -11.10 35.31 15.50
CA PRO A 534 -11.16 35.20 16.96
C PRO A 534 -10.22 34.11 17.51
N LYS A 535 -9.59 34.38 18.64
CA LYS A 535 -8.59 33.48 19.26
C LYS A 535 -9.18 32.11 19.54
N ASP A 536 -10.42 32.01 20.00
CA ASP A 536 -11.09 30.76 20.33
C ASP A 536 -11.32 29.87 19.09
N LEU A 537 -11.54 30.44 17.90
CA LEU A 537 -11.56 29.71 16.63
C LEU A 537 -10.16 29.18 16.30
N ARG A 538 -9.13 30.02 16.37
CA ARG A 538 -7.76 29.58 16.09
C ARG A 538 -7.30 28.48 17.04
N ASP A 539 -7.57 28.61 18.33
CA ASP A 539 -7.24 27.60 19.35
C ASP A 539 -8.00 26.28 19.10
N THR A 540 -9.24 26.33 18.64
CA THR A 540 -10.06 25.13 18.37
C THR A 540 -9.63 24.41 17.10
N PHE A 541 -9.43 25.16 16.00
CA PHE A 541 -9.22 24.59 14.66
C PHE A 541 -7.73 24.37 14.35
N VAL A 542 -7.01 23.69 15.26
CA VAL A 542 -5.62 23.27 15.04
C VAL A 542 -5.56 22.09 14.08
N VAL A 543 -4.58 22.09 13.19
CA VAL A 543 -4.33 21.01 12.23
C VAL A 543 -3.03 20.27 12.53
N SER A 544 -2.75 19.23 11.77
CA SER A 544 -1.65 18.29 12.05
C SER A 544 -0.29 18.96 12.24
N MET A 545 0.03 19.96 11.41
CA MET A 545 1.32 20.65 11.47
C MET A 545 1.40 21.74 12.56
N ASP A 546 0.24 22.11 13.17
CA ASP A 546 0.19 23.03 14.30
C ASP A 546 0.46 22.32 15.64
N ILE A 547 0.52 20.99 15.65
CA ILE A 547 0.59 20.13 16.82
C ILE A 547 2.00 19.59 16.98
N SER A 548 2.59 19.71 18.18
CA SER A 548 3.92 19.17 18.45
C SER A 548 3.94 17.63 18.40
N ALA A 549 5.08 17.04 18.04
CA ALA A 549 5.26 15.59 18.07
C ALA A 549 4.96 14.99 19.46
N GLU A 550 5.33 15.71 20.52
CA GLU A 550 5.03 15.35 21.90
C GLU A 550 3.52 15.23 22.16
N ASP A 551 2.71 16.20 21.69
CA ASP A 551 1.26 16.19 21.85
C ASP A 551 0.60 15.08 21.02
N HIS A 552 1.11 14.80 19.83
CA HIS A 552 0.69 13.64 19.04
C HIS A 552 0.88 12.34 19.82
N ILE A 553 2.05 12.13 20.43
CA ILE A 553 2.38 10.93 21.21
C ILE A 553 1.52 10.85 22.48
N LYS A 554 1.37 11.96 23.23
CA LYS A 554 0.51 12.02 24.42
C LYS A 554 -0.94 11.70 24.11
N MET A 555 -1.47 12.16 22.98
CA MET A 555 -2.81 11.84 22.53
C MET A 555 -2.95 10.33 22.23
N GLN A 556 -2.00 9.75 21.51
CA GLN A 556 -1.99 8.29 21.25
C GLN A 556 -1.95 7.49 22.56
N ALA A 557 -1.11 7.89 23.51
CA ALA A 557 -0.98 7.23 24.79
C ALA A 557 -2.28 7.31 25.62
N ALA A 558 -2.99 8.44 25.59
CA ALA A 558 -4.27 8.61 26.26
C ALA A 558 -5.31 7.59 25.76
N PHE A 559 -5.37 7.37 24.46
CA PHE A 559 -6.24 6.36 23.86
C PHE A 559 -5.76 4.92 24.13
N GLN A 560 -4.44 4.66 24.07
CA GLN A 560 -3.88 3.31 24.22
C GLN A 560 -4.24 2.65 25.56
N LYS A 561 -4.43 3.42 26.62
CA LYS A 561 -4.90 2.93 27.93
C LYS A 561 -6.22 2.17 27.85
N HIS A 562 -7.07 2.49 26.87
CA HIS A 562 -8.43 1.97 26.74
C HIS A 562 -8.68 1.22 25.43
N VAL A 563 -7.63 0.93 24.66
CA VAL A 563 -7.69 0.14 23.43
C VAL A 563 -7.11 -1.25 23.70
N ASP A 564 -7.88 -2.31 23.43
CA ASP A 564 -7.43 -3.69 23.66
C ASP A 564 -6.24 -4.05 22.79
N ASN A 565 -6.27 -3.71 21.50
CA ASN A 565 -5.18 -3.98 20.57
C ASN A 565 -4.25 -2.78 20.44
N SER A 566 -4.04 -2.21 19.29
CA SER A 566 -3.12 -1.10 19.04
C SER A 566 -3.81 0.05 18.30
N ILE A 567 -3.05 1.07 18.02
CA ILE A 567 -3.49 2.30 17.38
C ILE A 567 -2.58 2.60 16.19
N SER A 568 -3.19 2.80 15.03
CA SER A 568 -2.51 3.36 13.88
C SER A 568 -2.57 4.88 13.95
N LYS A 569 -1.44 5.51 14.24
CA LYS A 569 -1.30 6.96 14.29
C LYS A 569 0.03 7.39 13.74
N THR A 570 0.02 8.45 12.94
CA THR A 570 1.21 9.12 12.44
C THR A 570 1.62 10.24 13.40
N ILE A 571 2.88 10.26 13.79
CA ILE A 571 3.50 11.38 14.48
C ILE A 571 4.13 12.27 13.40
N ASN A 572 3.54 13.43 13.17
CA ASN A 572 4.01 14.35 12.15
C ASN A 572 5.10 15.26 12.71
N PHE A 573 6.20 15.38 11.98
CA PHE A 573 7.31 16.26 12.26
C PHE A 573 7.46 17.30 11.14
N PRO A 574 7.83 18.55 11.46
CA PRO A 574 8.18 19.53 10.45
C PRO A 574 9.45 19.10 9.69
N ASN A 575 9.66 19.64 8.50
CA ASN A 575 10.86 19.37 7.70
C ASN A 575 12.17 19.64 8.45
N SER A 576 12.16 20.66 9.34
CA SER A 576 13.29 21.07 10.17
C SER A 576 13.60 20.15 11.35
N ALA A 577 12.78 19.13 11.61
CA ALA A 577 12.97 18.23 12.75
C ALA A 577 14.31 17.50 12.70
N THR A 578 14.95 17.43 13.86
CA THR A 578 16.27 16.79 14.04
C THR A 578 16.13 15.30 14.35
N ARG A 579 17.24 14.58 14.28
CA ARG A 579 17.31 13.16 14.66
C ARG A 579 17.08 12.98 16.17
N GLU A 580 17.55 13.90 16.97
CA GLU A 580 17.40 13.93 18.43
C GLU A 580 15.93 14.07 18.82
N GLU A 581 15.15 14.87 18.11
CA GLU A 581 13.70 15.00 18.32
C GLU A 581 12.97 13.71 17.98
N VAL A 582 13.34 13.03 16.90
CA VAL A 582 12.78 11.72 16.53
C VAL A 582 13.16 10.65 17.57
N ALA A 583 14.42 10.64 18.04
CA ALA A 583 14.89 9.75 19.10
C ALA A 583 14.11 9.96 20.41
N ALA A 584 13.95 11.23 20.82
CA ALA A 584 13.17 11.58 22.00
C ALA A 584 11.71 11.13 21.89
N GLY A 585 11.11 11.23 20.67
CA GLY A 585 9.78 10.74 20.39
C GLY A 585 9.64 9.22 20.58
N TYR A 586 10.59 8.41 20.10
CA TYR A 586 10.58 6.96 20.32
C TYR A 586 10.70 6.60 21.81
N VAL A 587 11.61 7.24 22.53
CA VAL A 587 11.79 7.01 23.96
C VAL A 587 10.53 7.42 24.75
N MET A 588 9.90 8.55 24.40
CA MET A 588 8.65 9.00 25.04
C MET A 588 7.53 7.98 24.83
N ALA A 589 7.33 7.52 23.61
CA ALA A 589 6.26 6.58 23.30
C ALA A 589 6.44 5.24 23.99
N TRP A 590 7.67 4.73 24.08
CA TRP A 590 7.96 3.54 24.90
C TRP A 590 7.63 3.76 26.38
N LYS A 591 8.06 4.89 26.97
CA LYS A 591 7.73 5.26 28.36
C LYS A 591 6.23 5.38 28.59
N LEU A 592 5.49 5.92 27.64
CA LEU A 592 4.02 6.07 27.68
C LEU A 592 3.26 4.81 27.24
N LYS A 593 3.95 3.69 27.00
CA LYS A 593 3.34 2.39 26.71
C LYS A 593 2.53 2.35 25.40
N CYS A 594 2.93 3.13 24.41
CA CYS A 594 2.41 2.98 23.06
C CYS A 594 2.91 1.66 22.45
N LYS A 595 2.01 0.88 21.82
CA LYS A 595 2.36 -0.41 21.24
C LYS A 595 3.04 -0.31 19.87
N GLY A 596 2.71 0.72 19.11
CA GLY A 596 3.31 0.96 17.81
C GLY A 596 3.41 2.43 17.51
N MET A 597 4.33 2.80 16.60
CA MET A 597 4.58 4.19 16.29
C MET A 597 5.18 4.35 14.91
N THR A 598 4.63 5.28 14.15
CA THR A 598 5.12 5.65 12.82
C THR A 598 5.38 7.14 12.79
N PHE A 599 6.57 7.52 12.34
CA PHE A 599 6.94 8.90 12.13
C PHE A 599 6.82 9.30 10.66
N TYR A 600 6.42 10.53 10.44
CA TYR A 600 6.47 11.16 9.15
C TYR A 600 7.04 12.56 9.29
N ARG A 601 8.21 12.81 8.67
CA ARG A 601 8.79 14.13 8.55
C ARG A 601 8.39 14.73 7.21
N ASP A 602 7.90 15.97 7.23
CA ASP A 602 7.50 16.67 6.01
C ASP A 602 8.63 16.72 4.99
N GLY A 603 8.33 16.39 3.73
CA GLY A 603 9.33 16.33 2.66
C GLY A 603 10.30 15.15 2.70
N SER A 604 10.11 14.15 3.59
CA SER A 604 10.98 12.96 3.66
C SER A 604 10.73 11.94 2.53
N ARG A 605 9.63 12.06 1.79
CA ARG A 605 9.31 11.19 0.63
C ARG A 605 9.16 12.02 -0.64
N GLN A 606 9.61 11.46 -1.78
CA GLN A 606 9.53 12.12 -3.10
C GLN A 606 8.09 12.35 -3.56
N VAL A 607 7.14 11.47 -3.18
CA VAL A 607 5.73 11.60 -3.52
C VAL A 607 4.88 11.75 -2.27
N GLN A 608 4.27 12.92 -2.11
CA GLN A 608 3.32 13.20 -1.04
C GLN A 608 1.89 12.92 -1.49
N VAL A 609 1.12 12.20 -0.68
CA VAL A 609 -0.28 11.83 -0.98
C VAL A 609 -1.26 12.98 -0.67
N LEU A 610 -0.91 13.82 0.30
CA LEU A 610 -1.70 14.98 0.73
C LEU A 610 -0.87 16.24 0.45
N ASN A 611 -1.46 17.19 -0.23
CA ASN A 611 -0.80 18.45 -0.61
C ASN A 611 -1.59 19.65 -0.11
N ILE A 612 -0.89 20.61 0.49
CA ILE A 612 -1.40 21.93 0.80
C ILE A 612 -1.14 22.80 -0.44
N GLY A 613 -2.10 23.64 -0.83
CA GLY A 613 -1.98 24.49 -2.00
C GLY A 613 -2.82 24.03 -3.20
N ASP A 614 -2.85 24.86 -4.25
CA ASP A 614 -3.55 24.55 -5.48
C ASP A 614 -2.71 23.56 -6.31
N ALA A 615 -3.19 22.32 -6.46
CA ALA A 615 -2.49 21.27 -7.18
C ALA A 615 -2.17 21.62 -8.65
N SER A 616 -2.84 22.63 -9.21
CA SER A 616 -2.54 23.17 -10.54
C SER A 616 -1.21 23.94 -10.60
N LYS A 617 -0.67 24.36 -9.45
CA LYS A 617 0.63 25.04 -9.31
C LYS A 617 1.75 24.10 -8.84
N ILE A 618 1.42 22.92 -8.40
CA ILE A 618 2.41 21.87 -8.12
C ILE A 618 2.76 21.28 -9.49
N LYS A 619 3.69 21.92 -10.19
CA LYS A 619 4.40 21.28 -11.30
C LYS A 619 4.93 19.96 -10.75
N SER A 620 4.56 18.85 -11.37
CA SER A 620 5.28 17.60 -11.13
C SER A 620 6.77 17.95 -11.20
N THR A 621 7.58 17.41 -10.33
CA THR A 621 9.05 17.64 -10.32
C THR A 621 9.68 17.30 -11.68
N THR A 622 8.94 16.66 -12.57
CA THR A 622 9.25 16.47 -13.98
C THR A 622 9.20 17.76 -14.83
N ASP A 623 8.36 18.77 -14.45
CA ASP A 623 8.24 20.02 -15.22
C ASP A 623 9.19 21.14 -14.72
N ALA A 624 9.78 21.00 -13.53
CA ALA A 624 10.69 22.00 -12.96
C ALA A 624 12.10 22.01 -13.63
N ILE A 625 12.41 21.03 -14.48
CA ILE A 625 13.68 20.93 -15.20
C ILE A 625 13.62 21.59 -16.60
N GLY A 626 12.44 22.03 -17.03
CA GLY A 626 12.18 22.48 -18.41
C GLY A 626 12.10 24.00 -18.68
N SER A 627 12.36 24.90 -17.73
CA SER A 627 12.34 26.34 -18.03
C SER A 627 13.76 26.91 -18.24
N ALA A 628 14.03 27.30 -19.46
CA ALA A 628 15.29 27.93 -19.93
C ALA A 628 15.66 29.27 -19.24
N ALA A 629 14.92 29.71 -18.21
CA ALA A 629 15.20 30.94 -17.46
C ALA A 629 16.11 30.73 -16.24
N ALA A 630 16.34 29.49 -15.78
CA ALA A 630 17.23 29.18 -14.66
C ALA A 630 18.69 28.86 -15.07
N ALA A 631 18.97 28.80 -16.37
CA ALA A 631 20.29 28.41 -16.89
C ALA A 631 21.35 29.53 -16.92
N LYS A 632 21.09 30.74 -16.39
CA LYS A 632 22.03 31.87 -16.46
C LYS A 632 22.73 32.29 -15.18
N GLN A 633 22.63 31.52 -14.09
CA GLN A 633 23.32 31.91 -12.84
C GLN A 633 23.92 30.77 -12.03
N ILE A 634 24.52 29.77 -12.66
CA ILE A 634 25.41 28.83 -11.95
C ILE A 634 26.64 28.51 -12.81
N GLU A 635 27.58 29.48 -12.87
CA GLU A 635 28.96 29.19 -13.15
C GLU A 635 29.74 29.04 -11.83
N LYS A 636 29.71 27.86 -11.23
CA LYS A 636 30.80 27.35 -10.38
C LYS A 636 30.65 25.82 -10.29
N PRO A 637 31.74 25.04 -10.45
CA PRO A 637 31.64 23.58 -10.40
C PRO A 637 31.39 23.12 -8.98
N LEU A 638 30.18 22.63 -8.73
CA LEU A 638 29.88 21.88 -7.52
C LEU A 638 30.33 20.45 -7.74
N ASN A 639 31.27 19.98 -6.94
CA ASN A 639 31.65 18.56 -6.87
C ASN A 639 30.46 17.73 -6.39
N LEU A 640 29.70 17.24 -7.32
CA LEU A 640 28.63 16.25 -7.13
C LEU A 640 29.26 14.84 -7.06
N LEU A 641 29.68 14.45 -5.87
CA LEU A 641 30.23 13.10 -5.61
C LEU A 641 29.17 12.11 -5.08
N MET A 642 27.87 12.28 -5.35
CA MET A 642 26.85 11.37 -4.77
C MET A 642 25.71 10.91 -5.69
N ASP A 643 25.68 11.25 -7.00
CA ASP A 643 24.59 10.82 -7.88
C ASP A 643 25.05 10.16 -9.19
N GLN A 644 26.24 9.52 -9.17
CA GLN A 644 26.87 8.93 -10.36
C GLN A 644 26.32 7.56 -10.78
N HIS A 645 25.23 7.05 -10.21
CA HIS A 645 24.79 5.67 -10.49
C HIS A 645 23.34 5.49 -10.99
N ARG A 646 22.62 6.57 -11.31
CA ARG A 646 21.29 6.46 -11.94
C ARG A 646 21.27 7.17 -13.29
N LEU A 647 21.40 6.38 -14.36
CA LEU A 647 21.22 6.88 -15.72
C LEU A 647 19.72 7.05 -16.01
N THR A 648 19.25 8.30 -16.13
CA THR A 648 17.87 8.60 -16.52
C THR A 648 17.81 8.76 -18.03
N PRO A 649 16.94 8.04 -18.76
CA PRO A 649 16.84 8.17 -20.21
C PRO A 649 16.44 9.59 -20.63
N ARG A 650 17.13 10.17 -21.63
CA ARG A 650 16.75 11.44 -22.25
C ARG A 650 15.32 11.37 -22.81
N ILE A 651 14.59 12.48 -22.72
CA ILE A 651 13.28 12.59 -23.35
C ILE A 651 13.47 12.53 -24.87
N ARG A 652 12.65 11.72 -25.54
CA ARG A 652 12.67 11.60 -27.00
C ARG A 652 12.17 12.90 -27.64
N PRO A 653 12.91 13.52 -28.59
CA PRO A 653 12.40 14.62 -29.38
C PRO A 653 11.16 14.21 -30.22
N GLU A 654 10.27 15.16 -30.53
CA GLU A 654 9.10 14.87 -31.38
C GLU A 654 9.51 14.43 -32.78
N VAL A 655 10.58 14.99 -33.33
CA VAL A 655 11.13 14.67 -34.66
C VAL A 655 12.58 14.25 -34.49
N VAL A 656 12.96 13.13 -35.08
CA VAL A 656 14.34 12.59 -35.13
C VAL A 656 14.64 12.14 -36.54
N SER A 657 15.89 12.20 -36.95
CA SER A 657 16.37 11.71 -38.26
C SER A 657 17.16 10.40 -38.06
N GLY A 658 17.14 9.52 -39.07
CA GLY A 658 17.86 8.25 -38.94
C GLY A 658 17.95 7.49 -40.25
N ARG A 659 18.57 6.31 -40.21
CA ARG A 659 18.78 5.43 -41.35
C ARG A 659 18.16 4.07 -41.11
N THR A 660 17.58 3.49 -42.16
CA THR A 660 17.02 2.14 -42.16
C THR A 660 17.91 1.18 -42.90
N TYR A 661 18.32 0.11 -42.28
CA TYR A 661 19.18 -0.94 -42.80
C TYR A 661 18.34 -2.22 -43.03
N LYS A 662 18.71 -2.98 -44.08
CA LYS A 662 18.16 -4.28 -44.38
C LYS A 662 19.22 -5.36 -44.24
N VAL A 663 18.99 -6.34 -43.37
CA VAL A 663 19.90 -7.49 -43.22
C VAL A 663 19.12 -8.81 -43.39
N LYS A 664 19.75 -9.80 -44.02
CA LYS A 664 19.16 -11.14 -44.16
C LYS A 664 19.52 -11.97 -42.94
N THR A 665 18.50 -12.53 -42.28
CA THR A 665 18.65 -13.44 -41.15
C THR A 665 18.08 -14.79 -41.46
N GLY A 666 18.29 -15.81 -40.61
CA GLY A 666 17.68 -17.12 -40.71
C GLY A 666 16.16 -17.11 -40.64
N TYR A 667 15.59 -16.04 -40.13
CA TYR A 667 14.14 -15.85 -39.94
C TYR A 667 13.50 -14.95 -41.01
N GLY A 668 14.27 -14.47 -41.98
CA GLY A 668 13.82 -13.59 -43.04
C GLY A 668 14.62 -12.28 -43.13
N SER A 669 14.10 -11.29 -43.85
CA SER A 669 14.70 -9.97 -43.95
C SER A 669 14.33 -9.15 -42.72
N LEU A 670 15.33 -8.72 -41.96
CA LEU A 670 15.21 -7.80 -40.83
C LEU A 670 15.50 -6.38 -41.34
N PHE A 671 14.58 -5.47 -41.03
CA PHE A 671 14.75 -4.02 -41.29
C PHE A 671 14.98 -3.36 -39.92
N VAL A 672 16.10 -2.63 -39.80
CA VAL A 672 16.48 -1.96 -38.55
C VAL A 672 16.65 -0.48 -38.85
N THR A 673 15.88 0.35 -38.14
CA THR A 673 15.99 1.82 -38.21
C THR A 673 16.75 2.30 -36.98
N VAL A 674 17.82 3.04 -37.17
CA VAL A 674 18.58 3.72 -36.12
C VAL A 674 18.41 5.21 -36.34
N ASN A 675 17.88 5.89 -35.34
CA ASN A 675 17.69 7.33 -35.32
C ASN A 675 18.77 7.98 -34.45
N ASP A 676 19.26 9.14 -34.91
CA ASP A 676 20.31 9.90 -34.28
C ASP A 676 19.75 11.10 -33.52
N ASP A 677 20.50 11.58 -32.54
CA ASP A 677 20.23 12.85 -31.87
C ASP A 677 20.78 14.04 -32.69
N GLU A 678 20.57 15.24 -32.19
CA GLU A 678 21.02 16.49 -32.84
C GLU A 678 22.55 16.59 -33.01
N LEU A 679 23.29 15.75 -32.30
CA LEU A 679 24.75 15.67 -32.38
C LEU A 679 25.24 14.52 -33.30
N GLY A 680 24.30 13.77 -33.90
CA GLY A 680 24.60 12.65 -34.77
C GLY A 680 24.96 11.35 -34.04
N ALA A 681 24.68 11.25 -32.75
CA ALA A 681 24.86 10.03 -31.96
C ALA A 681 23.57 9.18 -31.94
N PRO A 682 23.66 7.83 -31.99
CA PRO A 682 22.50 6.96 -31.92
C PRO A 682 21.62 7.21 -30.67
N LEU A 683 20.35 7.48 -30.91
CA LEU A 683 19.35 7.81 -29.84
C LEU A 683 18.36 6.71 -29.60
N GLU A 684 17.85 6.08 -30.67
CA GLU A 684 16.85 5.04 -30.61
C GLU A 684 16.95 4.07 -31.79
N ILE A 685 16.43 2.86 -31.62
CA ILE A 685 16.47 1.80 -32.64
C ILE A 685 15.12 1.09 -32.70
N PHE A 686 14.71 0.73 -33.92
CA PHE A 686 13.52 -0.06 -34.20
C PHE A 686 13.86 -1.21 -35.14
N ALA A 687 13.26 -2.38 -34.95
CA ALA A 687 13.46 -3.50 -35.85
C ALA A 687 12.12 -4.12 -36.27
N THR A 688 12.00 -4.44 -37.55
CA THR A 688 10.84 -5.10 -38.13
C THR A 688 11.25 -6.33 -38.93
N LEU A 689 10.65 -7.48 -38.60
CA LEU A 689 10.91 -8.76 -39.25
C LEU A 689 9.63 -9.31 -39.90
N GLY A 690 9.53 -9.35 -41.20
CA GLY A 690 8.37 -9.93 -41.93
C GLY A 690 7.09 -9.09 -41.79
N LYS A 691 5.92 -9.75 -41.93
CA LYS A 691 4.60 -9.13 -41.69
C LYS A 691 4.31 -9.12 -40.20
N SER A 692 3.69 -8.05 -39.71
CA SER A 692 3.45 -7.79 -38.28
C SER A 692 2.79 -8.96 -37.52
N GLY A 693 3.32 -9.28 -36.32
CA GLY A 693 2.82 -10.27 -35.38
C GLY A 693 3.50 -11.64 -35.48
N GLY A 694 4.31 -12.00 -34.54
CA GLY A 694 4.96 -13.30 -34.39
C GLY A 694 6.09 -13.24 -33.39
N PHE A 695 6.47 -14.38 -32.84
CA PHE A 695 7.46 -14.51 -31.74
C PHE A 695 8.77 -13.76 -32.02
N PHE A 696 9.30 -13.82 -33.22
CA PHE A 696 10.58 -13.15 -33.57
C PHE A 696 10.43 -11.65 -33.71
N GLN A 697 9.26 -11.14 -34.10
CA GLN A 697 8.98 -9.70 -34.15
C GLN A 697 8.88 -9.12 -32.76
N GLU A 698 8.15 -9.79 -31.85
CA GLU A 698 8.01 -9.32 -30.46
C GLU A 698 9.36 -9.31 -29.72
N GLN A 699 10.22 -10.34 -29.94
CA GLN A 699 11.56 -10.38 -29.34
C GLN A 699 12.45 -9.26 -29.89
N SER A 700 12.42 -9.00 -31.22
CA SER A 700 13.17 -7.93 -31.84
C SER A 700 12.72 -6.55 -31.34
N GLU A 701 11.41 -6.35 -31.19
CA GLU A 701 10.84 -5.11 -30.66
C GLU A 701 11.22 -4.89 -29.20
N ALA A 702 11.10 -5.91 -28.34
CA ALA A 702 11.50 -5.82 -26.94
C ALA A 702 12.99 -5.46 -26.78
N LEU A 703 13.86 -6.13 -27.55
CA LEU A 703 15.30 -5.84 -27.55
C LEU A 703 15.59 -4.39 -28.01
N CYS A 704 14.98 -3.94 -29.10
CA CYS A 704 15.16 -2.57 -29.58
C CYS A 704 14.66 -1.51 -28.60
N ARG A 705 13.57 -1.76 -27.87
CA ARG A 705 13.08 -0.87 -26.82
C ARG A 705 14.11 -0.75 -25.68
N LEU A 706 14.71 -1.86 -25.24
CA LEU A 706 15.76 -1.85 -24.21
C LEU A 706 17.01 -1.13 -24.70
N ILE A 707 17.46 -1.37 -25.92
CA ILE A 707 18.60 -0.66 -26.52
C ILE A 707 18.31 0.84 -26.61
N SER A 708 17.11 1.24 -27.03
CA SER A 708 16.71 2.65 -27.10
C SER A 708 16.72 3.33 -25.73
N VAL A 709 16.32 2.63 -24.68
CA VAL A 709 16.44 3.13 -23.29
C VAL A 709 17.90 3.27 -22.90
N ALA A 710 18.75 2.29 -23.20
CA ALA A 710 20.18 2.31 -22.90
C ALA A 710 20.90 3.49 -23.62
N LEU A 711 20.63 3.69 -24.92
CA LEU A 711 21.18 4.80 -25.71
C LEU A 711 20.76 6.16 -25.14
N ARG A 712 19.49 6.33 -24.83
CA ARG A 712 18.97 7.55 -24.21
C ARG A 712 19.51 7.78 -22.79
N SER A 713 19.93 6.70 -22.12
CA SER A 713 20.58 6.75 -20.80
C SER A 713 22.09 6.96 -20.88
N HIS A 714 22.62 7.39 -22.05
CA HIS A 714 24.02 7.65 -22.27
C HIS A 714 24.96 6.44 -22.09
N ILE A 715 24.47 5.21 -22.23
CA ILE A 715 25.30 4.03 -22.34
C ILE A 715 25.96 4.10 -23.73
N LYS A 716 27.28 3.93 -23.78
CA LYS A 716 28.05 3.96 -25.02
C LYS A 716 27.57 2.85 -25.96
N VAL A 717 27.37 3.19 -27.23
CA VAL A 717 26.87 2.26 -28.22
C VAL A 717 27.81 1.06 -28.40
N GLU A 718 29.12 1.26 -28.22
CA GLU A 718 30.15 0.21 -28.28
C GLU A 718 29.94 -0.87 -27.22
N GLU A 719 29.52 -0.48 -26.00
CA GLU A 719 29.17 -1.43 -24.91
C GLU A 719 27.95 -2.27 -25.29
N ILE A 720 26.96 -1.64 -25.90
CA ILE A 720 25.72 -2.35 -26.34
C ILE A 720 26.11 -3.33 -27.48
N ILE A 721 26.91 -2.91 -28.43
CA ILE A 721 27.39 -3.76 -29.52
C ILE A 721 28.12 -4.96 -28.96
N GLN A 722 29.05 -4.75 -28.02
CA GLN A 722 29.81 -5.83 -27.39
C GLN A 722 28.95 -6.89 -26.73
N GLN A 723 27.84 -6.48 -26.07
CA GLN A 723 26.93 -7.42 -25.40
C GLN A 723 26.09 -8.24 -26.37
N LEU A 724 25.82 -7.76 -27.59
CA LEU A 724 24.95 -8.40 -28.56
C LEU A 724 25.67 -9.19 -29.64
N LYS A 725 26.90 -8.76 -30.00
CA LYS A 725 27.71 -9.35 -31.06
C LYS A 725 28.16 -10.74 -30.69
N GLY A 726 28.04 -11.67 -31.61
CA GLY A 726 28.45 -13.06 -31.45
C GLY A 726 27.45 -13.96 -30.76
N ILE A 727 26.25 -13.46 -30.30
CA ILE A 727 25.18 -14.30 -29.79
C ILE A 727 24.70 -15.23 -30.90
N ARG A 728 24.81 -16.56 -30.67
CA ARG A 728 24.36 -17.58 -31.62
C ARG A 728 22.90 -17.95 -31.46
N GLY A 729 22.19 -17.98 -32.57
CA GLY A 729 20.85 -18.53 -32.68
C GLY A 729 20.81 -19.87 -33.42
N PRO A 730 19.65 -20.53 -33.47
CA PRO A 730 19.55 -21.83 -34.12
C PRO A 730 19.67 -21.79 -35.65
N MET A 731 19.58 -20.63 -36.31
CA MET A 731 19.57 -20.49 -37.78
C MET A 731 20.55 -19.37 -38.25
N PRO A 732 21.85 -19.59 -38.16
CA PRO A 732 22.84 -18.62 -38.70
C PRO A 732 22.76 -18.57 -40.23
N VAL A 733 22.99 -17.40 -40.81
CA VAL A 733 22.98 -17.17 -42.28
C VAL A 733 24.24 -16.49 -42.76
N MET A 734 24.84 -16.98 -43.84
CA MET A 734 25.89 -16.29 -44.52
C MET A 734 25.33 -15.17 -45.41
N THR A 735 25.91 -13.99 -45.35
CA THR A 735 25.59 -12.82 -46.14
C THR A 735 26.87 -12.32 -46.86
N ASN A 736 26.74 -11.44 -47.81
CA ASN A 736 27.87 -10.80 -48.47
C ASN A 736 28.71 -9.90 -47.54
N LYS A 737 28.20 -9.58 -46.36
CA LYS A 737 28.88 -8.80 -45.31
C LYS A 737 29.42 -9.67 -44.17
N GLY A 738 29.31 -10.98 -44.25
CA GLY A 738 29.73 -11.93 -43.21
C GLY A 738 28.61 -12.81 -42.69
N THR A 739 28.86 -13.54 -41.62
CA THR A 739 27.86 -14.45 -41.01
C THR A 739 27.03 -13.69 -39.99
N VAL A 740 25.72 -13.77 -40.13
CA VAL A 740 24.73 -13.30 -39.15
C VAL A 740 24.30 -14.48 -38.27
N LEU A 741 24.65 -14.46 -36.99
CA LEU A 741 24.48 -15.60 -36.08
C LEU A 741 23.08 -15.67 -35.46
N SER A 742 22.43 -14.51 -35.27
CA SER A 742 21.10 -14.41 -34.64
C SER A 742 20.48 -13.01 -34.90
N LEU A 743 19.27 -12.75 -34.38
CA LEU A 743 18.66 -11.41 -34.38
C LEU A 743 19.44 -10.39 -33.51
N PRO A 744 19.86 -10.69 -32.26
CA PRO A 744 20.73 -9.81 -31.51
C PRO A 744 22.04 -9.48 -32.22
N ASP A 745 22.70 -10.47 -32.81
CA ASP A 745 23.93 -10.31 -33.58
C ASP A 745 23.74 -9.44 -34.85
N ALA A 746 22.59 -9.61 -35.52
CA ALA A 746 22.21 -8.76 -36.66
C ALA A 746 22.08 -7.28 -36.27
N ILE A 747 21.42 -7.03 -35.11
CA ILE A 747 21.23 -5.67 -34.57
C ILE A 747 22.58 -5.06 -34.19
N ALA A 748 23.48 -5.82 -33.56
CA ALA A 748 24.82 -5.39 -33.22
C ALA A 748 25.63 -5.01 -34.46
N GLN A 749 25.63 -5.82 -35.53
CA GLN A 749 26.33 -5.55 -36.81
C GLN A 749 25.80 -4.27 -37.45
N ILE A 750 24.48 -4.01 -37.36
CA ILE A 750 23.89 -2.79 -37.90
C ILE A 750 24.28 -1.56 -37.08
N LEU A 751 24.27 -1.62 -35.74
CA LEU A 751 24.73 -0.52 -34.90
C LEU A 751 26.21 -0.18 -35.16
N GLU A 752 27.06 -1.20 -35.34
CA GLU A 752 28.48 -1.03 -35.68
C GLU A 752 28.65 -0.37 -37.07
N GLU A 753 27.88 -0.80 -38.07
CA GLU A 753 27.86 -0.20 -39.41
C GLU A 753 27.40 1.26 -39.35
N HIS A 754 26.34 1.56 -38.55
CA HIS A 754 25.77 2.88 -38.41
C HIS A 754 26.79 3.87 -37.83
N VAL A 755 27.48 3.51 -36.74
CA VAL A 755 28.52 4.34 -36.10
C VAL A 755 29.74 4.55 -37.03
N THR A 756 30.12 3.50 -37.75
CA THR A 756 31.23 3.61 -38.72
C THR A 756 30.93 4.55 -39.89
N HIS A 757 29.68 4.61 -40.34
CA HIS A 757 29.24 5.56 -41.37
C HIS A 757 29.12 7.00 -40.87
N ALA A 758 28.85 7.22 -39.57
CA ALA A 758 28.80 8.56 -38.98
C ALA A 758 30.17 9.24 -38.84
N THR A 759 31.26 8.47 -38.85
CA THR A 759 32.65 8.98 -38.69
C THR A 759 33.34 9.34 -39.98
N LYS A 760 32.76 9.19 -41.19
CA LYS A 760 33.35 9.58 -42.46
C LYS A 760 32.98 11.01 -42.85
N PRO A 761 33.95 11.86 -43.31
CA PRO A 761 33.69 13.26 -43.64
C PRO A 761 32.85 13.39 -44.93
N ALA A 762 32.12 14.50 -45.05
CA ALA A 762 31.05 14.80 -46.00
C ALA A 762 31.36 14.83 -47.49
N ASN A 763 32.55 14.37 -47.97
CA ASN A 763 32.95 14.47 -49.37
C ASN A 763 32.48 13.29 -50.26
N GLU A 764 31.85 12.24 -49.73
CA GLU A 764 31.29 11.12 -50.54
C GLU A 764 29.79 11.26 -50.84
N GLN A 765 29.11 12.27 -50.31
CA GLN A 765 27.67 12.47 -50.53
C GLN A 765 27.31 12.99 -51.93
N ALA A 766 28.29 13.56 -52.69
CA ALA A 766 28.05 14.01 -54.06
C ALA A 766 27.96 12.87 -55.09
N GLN A 767 28.61 11.72 -54.82
CA GLN A 767 28.58 10.57 -55.77
C GLN A 767 27.33 9.69 -55.62
N VAL A 768 26.63 9.74 -54.50
CA VAL A 768 25.40 8.97 -54.30
C VAL A 768 24.19 9.64 -54.97
N ALA A 769 24.18 10.96 -55.09
CA ALA A 769 23.15 11.71 -55.81
C ALA A 769 23.13 11.43 -57.32
N GLU A 770 24.28 11.12 -57.93
CA GLU A 770 24.41 10.78 -59.37
C GLU A 770 23.94 9.33 -59.69
N LEU A 771 24.05 8.40 -58.71
CA LEU A 771 23.59 7.02 -58.83
C LEU A 771 22.05 6.87 -58.64
N VAL A 772 21.43 7.79 -57.94
CA VAL A 772 19.95 7.78 -57.75
C VAL A 772 19.23 8.30 -58.99
N ALA A 773 19.84 9.20 -59.75
CA ALA A 773 19.28 9.72 -61.03
C ALA A 773 19.27 8.70 -62.16
N ALA A 774 20.12 7.66 -62.12
CA ALA A 774 20.19 6.60 -63.11
C ALA A 774 19.20 5.41 -62.90
N ALA A 775 18.50 5.36 -61.75
CA ALA A 775 17.63 4.22 -61.35
C ALA A 775 16.12 4.46 -61.58
N THR A 776 15.73 5.57 -62.23
CA THR A 776 14.33 5.84 -62.58
C THR A 776 13.99 5.61 -64.06
N ALA A 777 14.23 4.38 -64.56
CA ALA A 777 13.67 3.92 -65.84
C ALA A 777 12.72 2.71 -65.58
N PRO A 778 11.59 2.63 -66.24
CA PRO A 778 10.56 1.66 -65.93
C PRO A 778 10.93 0.24 -66.42
N VAL A 779 10.97 -0.73 -65.52
CA VAL A 779 11.15 -2.14 -65.80
C VAL A 779 9.80 -2.85 -66.03
N GLN A 780 9.68 -3.48 -67.16
CA GLN A 780 8.56 -4.32 -67.59
C GLN A 780 8.31 -5.51 -66.65
N GLN A 781 7.02 -5.82 -66.47
CA GLN A 781 6.48 -6.96 -65.73
C GLN A 781 7.00 -8.30 -66.30
N SER A 782 7.52 -9.18 -65.47
CA SER A 782 7.71 -10.60 -65.75
C SER A 782 7.08 -11.46 -64.68
N LYS A 783 6.13 -12.25 -65.16
CA LYS A 783 5.48 -13.48 -64.72
C LYS A 783 5.67 -13.95 -63.25
N GLU A 784 4.52 -14.08 -62.58
CA GLU A 784 4.32 -14.76 -61.32
C GLU A 784 4.84 -16.21 -61.33
N VAL A 785 5.72 -16.50 -60.37
CA VAL A 785 5.96 -17.87 -59.89
C VAL A 785 5.27 -18.04 -58.57
N LYS A 786 4.23 -18.88 -58.54
CA LYS A 786 3.52 -19.28 -57.35
C LYS A 786 4.47 -19.96 -56.35
N ALA A 787 4.90 -19.25 -55.30
CA ALA A 787 5.63 -19.84 -54.19
C ALA A 787 4.61 -20.53 -53.28
N LYS A 788 4.84 -21.81 -52.96
CA LYS A 788 4.09 -22.56 -51.91
C LYS A 788 4.24 -21.87 -50.57
N GLN A 789 3.14 -21.35 -50.05
CA GLN A 789 3.10 -20.78 -48.70
C GLN A 789 3.29 -21.90 -47.69
N SER A 790 4.30 -21.80 -46.81
CA SER A 790 4.46 -22.71 -45.68
C SER A 790 3.69 -22.19 -44.45
N LEU A 791 3.20 -23.10 -43.65
CA LEU A 791 2.48 -22.79 -42.41
C LEU A 791 3.26 -21.94 -41.37
N ALA A 792 4.60 -21.88 -41.51
CA ALA A 792 5.46 -20.98 -40.72
C ALA A 792 5.15 -19.49 -40.97
N SER A 793 4.54 -19.12 -42.11
CA SER A 793 4.09 -17.76 -42.44
C SER A 793 2.91 -17.28 -41.57
N TYR A 794 2.26 -18.16 -40.80
CA TYR A 794 1.11 -17.87 -39.95
C TYR A 794 1.41 -17.90 -38.43
N GLY A 795 2.67 -18.00 -38.02
CA GLY A 795 3.06 -18.00 -36.60
C GLY A 795 2.70 -19.31 -35.87
N MET A 796 2.44 -20.39 -36.54
CA MET A 796 2.23 -21.72 -35.98
C MET A 796 3.52 -22.55 -35.93
N MET A 797 3.56 -23.56 -35.04
CA MET A 797 4.69 -24.46 -34.75
C MET A 797 5.56 -24.83 -35.99
N PRO A 798 6.86 -25.00 -35.82
CA PRO A 798 7.75 -25.39 -36.91
C PRO A 798 7.28 -26.71 -37.54
N GLY A 799 7.29 -26.78 -38.87
CA GLY A 799 6.99 -28.01 -39.60
C GLY A 799 8.07 -29.08 -39.40
N CYS A 800 7.69 -30.35 -39.53
CA CYS A 800 8.59 -31.49 -39.42
C CYS A 800 9.77 -31.35 -40.38
N PRO A 801 11.03 -31.50 -39.94
CA PRO A 801 12.22 -31.33 -40.79
C PRO A 801 12.33 -32.40 -41.88
N GLU A 802 11.66 -33.58 -41.79
CA GLU A 802 11.73 -34.67 -42.74
C GLU A 802 10.61 -34.63 -43.79
N CYS A 803 9.38 -34.21 -43.44
CA CYS A 803 8.26 -34.22 -44.38
C CYS A 803 7.45 -32.93 -44.47
N GLY A 804 7.78 -31.89 -43.69
CA GLY A 804 7.04 -30.63 -43.69
C GLY A 804 5.69 -30.66 -42.98
N GLY A 805 5.25 -31.80 -42.43
CA GLY A 805 4.00 -31.95 -41.71
C GLY A 805 3.99 -31.32 -40.32
N ASN A 806 2.82 -31.20 -39.70
CA ASN A 806 2.69 -30.58 -38.38
C ASN A 806 3.35 -31.40 -37.27
N LEU A 807 4.17 -30.74 -36.43
CA LEU A 807 4.70 -31.32 -35.22
C LEU A 807 3.71 -31.10 -34.05
N THR A 808 3.48 -32.12 -33.25
CA THR A 808 2.67 -32.06 -32.02
C THR A 808 3.53 -32.42 -30.81
N LEU A 809 3.34 -31.73 -29.70
CA LEU A 809 4.02 -32.08 -28.45
C LEU A 809 3.29 -33.25 -27.77
N LYS A 810 3.96 -34.38 -27.61
CA LYS A 810 3.47 -35.55 -26.86
C LYS A 810 4.54 -35.93 -25.83
N GLU A 811 4.18 -35.95 -24.54
CA GLU A 811 5.02 -36.43 -23.43
C GLU A 811 6.43 -35.78 -23.37
N GLY A 812 6.52 -34.45 -23.70
CA GLY A 812 7.77 -33.74 -23.70
C GLY A 812 8.62 -33.83 -24.97
N CYS A 813 8.19 -34.59 -25.99
CA CYS A 813 8.85 -34.74 -27.28
C CYS A 813 8.02 -34.12 -28.40
N MET A 814 8.67 -33.51 -29.39
CA MET A 814 8.01 -33.04 -30.62
C MET A 814 7.90 -34.18 -31.62
N ALA A 815 6.70 -34.63 -31.95
CA ALA A 815 6.44 -35.76 -32.86
C ALA A 815 5.61 -35.32 -34.06
N CYS A 816 5.95 -35.86 -35.24
CA CYS A 816 5.20 -35.70 -36.49
C CYS A 816 4.25 -36.87 -36.69
N GLY A 817 2.92 -36.57 -36.77
CA GLY A 817 1.91 -37.59 -37.02
C GLY A 817 1.91 -38.15 -38.47
N SER A 818 2.60 -37.51 -39.42
CA SER A 818 2.60 -37.90 -40.86
C SER A 818 3.75 -38.81 -41.24
N CYS A 819 4.94 -38.67 -40.61
CA CYS A 819 6.10 -39.50 -40.95
C CYS A 819 6.76 -40.21 -39.77
N GLY A 820 6.24 -40.04 -38.55
CA GLY A 820 6.78 -40.68 -37.36
C GLY A 820 8.05 -40.02 -36.78
N PHE A 821 8.51 -38.90 -37.32
CA PHE A 821 9.63 -38.17 -36.76
C PHE A 821 9.34 -37.74 -35.31
N SER A 822 10.29 -38.01 -34.40
CA SER A 822 10.18 -37.60 -32.99
C SER A 822 11.52 -37.09 -32.49
N ARG A 823 11.51 -35.96 -31.80
CA ARG A 823 12.68 -35.34 -31.18
C ARG A 823 12.34 -34.88 -29.75
N CYS A 824 12.99 -35.49 -28.79
CA CYS A 824 12.97 -35.08 -27.37
C CYS A 824 14.14 -34.15 -27.15
N GLY A 825 13.91 -33.00 -26.50
CA GLY A 825 14.93 -31.97 -26.20
C GLY A 825 15.63 -32.19 -24.86
#